data_be51e6a5f85198943dbcc4f16670e280
#
_entry.id   be51e6a5f85198943dbcc4f16670e280
#
_cell.length_a   1.000
_cell.length_b   1.000
_cell.length_c   1.000
_cell.angle_alpha   90.00
_cell.angle_beta   90.00
_cell.angle_gamma   90.00
#
_symmetry.space_group_name_H-M   'P 1'
#
loop_
_entity.id
_entity.type
_entity.pdbx_description
1 polymer ?
#
loop_
_entity_poly.entity_id
_entity_poly.type
_entity_poly.pdbx_seq_one_letter_code
_entity_poly.pdbx_strand_id
1 'polypeptide(L)'
;MDYASLHRRSITDREAYWGEQARLIDWHVAPQQVCDTSRLPFVHWFAGGQTNLCHNAVDRHLATRADQPALIAVSSEVPGADGRPGERIYTFAELHAEVQAMAAILQSLGVQRGDRVLIYMPMVAPAVFAMLACARLGAIHSVVFGGFASSSLASRIEDARPKVVVSADAGSRGGKVIPYKPLLDEALRLSSHPVEQVLLVDRGLAPMDRVAGRDHDYTTLREQHAGCTVPCEWLDATEPSYTLYTSGTTGKPKGVQRDTGGYAVALAMSMRDIYCGRPGETFFCTSDIGWVVGHSYIVYGPLIHGMATILYEGLPTRPDGSVWWSLVERHRVTVMFSSPTAIRVLKRQDPALLQRHDLTSLRHLFLAGEPLDEPTARWIAEAIAKPVIDNYWQTETGWPILSLANGIEPQESVFGSPGVAMPGYDVQLLDELTGEPLTAPGRKGVLAIQAPLPPGCLQTVWGDDERFVRTYWSSFPGRMAYNTFDWAMRDERGYYFILGRTDDVINVAGHRLGTREIEECIASHPNVAEVAVVGVADALKGQVARAFVVLKDASRAADADGAARQQAEILATVDAQIGAVGRPAAVSFVTALPKTRSGKLLRRAIQAVCEGRDPGDLTTIEDPTALKQVQEKAVGG
;
A
#
# COMPACT_ATOMS: atom_id res chain seq x y z
N MET A 1 6.57 -29.75 6.39
CA MET A 1 7.79 -29.01 6.81
C MET A 1 7.28 -27.87 7.66
N ASP A 2 7.82 -27.68 8.85
CA ASP A 2 7.45 -26.54 9.71
C ASP A 2 7.95 -25.22 9.11
N TYR A 3 7.40 -24.11 9.60
CA TYR A 3 7.74 -22.77 9.14
C TYR A 3 9.25 -22.49 9.28
N ALA A 4 9.87 -22.82 10.43
CA ALA A 4 11.26 -22.49 10.70
C ALA A 4 12.23 -23.20 9.71
N SER A 5 11.96 -24.46 9.41
CA SER A 5 12.74 -25.24 8.45
C SER A 5 12.57 -24.71 7.02
N LEU A 6 11.33 -24.35 6.65
CA LEU A 6 11.03 -23.82 5.32
C LEU A 6 11.61 -22.40 5.14
N HIS A 7 11.48 -21.55 6.14
CA HIS A 7 12.10 -20.20 6.13
C HIS A 7 13.61 -20.30 5.98
N ARG A 8 14.27 -21.14 6.79
CA ARG A 8 15.73 -21.37 6.69
C ARG A 8 16.11 -21.84 5.28
N ARG A 9 15.41 -22.83 4.74
CA ARG A 9 15.65 -23.35 3.38
C ARG A 9 15.50 -22.26 2.33
N SER A 10 14.51 -21.38 2.46
CA SER A 10 14.27 -20.28 1.52
C SER A 10 15.43 -19.27 1.45
N ILE A 11 16.30 -19.26 2.46
CA ILE A 11 17.47 -18.39 2.57
C ILE A 11 18.76 -19.13 2.20
N THR A 12 18.95 -20.37 2.69
CA THR A 12 20.20 -21.13 2.51
C THR A 12 20.23 -21.91 1.21
N ASP A 13 19.08 -22.26 0.63
CA ASP A 13 18.92 -23.01 -0.63
C ASP A 13 17.87 -22.33 -1.53
N ARG A 14 18.16 -21.09 -1.90
CA ARG A 14 17.26 -20.23 -2.67
C ARG A 14 16.89 -20.80 -4.04
N GLU A 15 17.88 -21.39 -4.71
CA GLU A 15 17.69 -22.02 -6.03
C GLU A 15 16.60 -23.11 -5.98
N ALA A 16 16.72 -24.06 -5.07
CA ALA A 16 15.73 -25.12 -4.95
C ALA A 16 14.39 -24.61 -4.45
N TYR A 17 14.38 -23.75 -3.42
CA TYR A 17 13.14 -23.23 -2.85
C TYR A 17 12.34 -22.44 -3.89
N TRP A 18 12.95 -21.43 -4.53
CA TRP A 18 12.26 -20.56 -5.49
C TRP A 18 11.99 -21.27 -6.82
N GLY A 19 12.81 -22.26 -7.20
CA GLY A 19 12.52 -23.14 -8.33
C GLY A 19 11.26 -23.98 -8.12
N GLU A 20 10.95 -24.38 -6.87
CA GLU A 20 9.67 -25.00 -6.54
C GLU A 20 8.51 -24.00 -6.60
N GLN A 21 8.70 -22.77 -6.06
CA GLN A 21 7.66 -21.73 -6.10
C GLN A 21 7.35 -21.28 -7.54
N ALA A 22 8.32 -21.30 -8.43
CA ALA A 22 8.13 -20.96 -9.85
C ALA A 22 7.05 -21.82 -10.52
N ARG A 23 6.76 -23.02 -10.01
CA ARG A 23 5.69 -23.88 -10.51
C ARG A 23 4.28 -23.40 -10.21
N LEU A 24 4.13 -22.33 -9.42
CA LEU A 24 2.83 -21.73 -9.09
C LEU A 24 2.26 -20.89 -10.23
N ILE A 25 3.08 -20.54 -11.22
CA ILE A 25 2.67 -19.77 -12.40
C ILE A 25 2.97 -20.53 -13.69
N ASP A 26 2.40 -20.07 -14.79
CA ASP A 26 2.66 -20.60 -16.11
C ASP A 26 3.86 -19.89 -16.75
N TRP A 27 4.72 -20.66 -17.37
CA TRP A 27 5.87 -20.22 -18.15
C TRP A 27 5.73 -20.61 -19.60
N HIS A 28 5.93 -19.67 -20.52
CA HIS A 28 6.08 -19.96 -21.95
C HIS A 28 7.42 -20.64 -22.23
N VAL A 29 8.48 -20.13 -21.59
CA VAL A 29 9.82 -20.73 -21.54
C VAL A 29 10.20 -20.86 -20.08
N ALA A 30 10.60 -22.06 -19.64
CA ALA A 30 11.04 -22.28 -18.26
C ALA A 30 12.31 -21.49 -17.94
N PRO A 31 12.47 -20.97 -16.71
CA PRO A 31 13.68 -20.28 -16.30
C PRO A 31 14.93 -21.16 -16.45
N GLN A 32 16.02 -20.56 -16.93
CA GLN A 32 17.33 -21.21 -17.03
C GLN A 32 18.13 -21.08 -15.73
N GLN A 33 17.98 -19.96 -15.04
CA GLN A 33 18.60 -19.68 -13.76
C GLN A 33 17.58 -19.07 -12.80
N VAL A 34 17.43 -19.66 -11.61
CA VAL A 34 16.41 -19.20 -10.64
C VAL A 34 16.83 -17.91 -9.98
N CYS A 35 18.10 -17.77 -9.59
CA CYS A 35 18.60 -16.57 -8.89
C CYS A 35 20.00 -16.20 -9.42
N ASP A 36 20.11 -15.07 -10.08
CA ASP A 36 21.39 -14.50 -10.50
C ASP A 36 21.79 -13.36 -9.55
N THR A 37 22.84 -13.58 -8.79
CA THR A 37 23.44 -12.65 -7.82
C THR A 37 24.79 -12.08 -8.27
N SER A 38 25.14 -12.21 -9.53
CA SER A 38 26.44 -11.79 -10.07
C SER A 38 26.70 -10.28 -9.97
N ARG A 39 25.62 -9.47 -9.83
CA ARG A 39 25.69 -8.00 -9.76
C ARG A 39 24.97 -7.40 -8.57
N LEU A 40 25.11 -7.98 -7.36
CA LEU A 40 24.48 -7.41 -6.17
C LEU A 40 24.79 -5.91 -6.01
N PRO A 41 23.80 -5.12 -5.56
CA PRO A 41 22.50 -5.50 -5.04
C PRO A 41 21.43 -5.77 -6.12
N PHE A 42 21.75 -5.67 -7.39
CA PHE A 42 20.84 -6.01 -8.49
C PHE A 42 20.75 -7.53 -8.60
N VAL A 43 19.61 -8.08 -8.29
CA VAL A 43 19.32 -9.51 -8.42
C VAL A 43 18.35 -9.75 -9.57
N HIS A 44 18.63 -10.77 -10.39
CA HIS A 44 17.73 -11.20 -11.45
C HIS A 44 17.13 -12.54 -11.08
N TRP A 45 15.82 -12.56 -10.94
CA TRP A 45 15.07 -13.77 -10.62
C TRP A 45 14.49 -14.39 -11.90
N PHE A 46 14.65 -15.73 -12.01
CA PHE A 46 14.10 -16.53 -13.09
C PHE A 46 14.61 -16.13 -14.49
N ALA A 47 15.87 -15.77 -14.59
CA ALA A 47 16.49 -15.31 -15.83
C ALA A 47 16.37 -16.36 -16.94
N GLY A 48 16.09 -15.88 -18.17
CA GLY A 48 15.83 -16.72 -19.35
C GLY A 48 14.46 -17.39 -19.35
N GLY A 49 13.66 -17.24 -18.28
CA GLY A 49 12.26 -17.63 -18.27
C GLY A 49 11.39 -16.61 -18.99
N GLN A 50 10.36 -17.05 -19.69
CA GLN A 50 9.39 -16.17 -20.34
C GLN A 50 7.99 -16.42 -19.79
N THR A 51 7.32 -15.34 -19.37
CA THR A 51 5.96 -15.37 -18.83
C THR A 51 5.22 -14.07 -19.14
N ASN A 52 3.97 -13.97 -18.72
CA ASN A 52 3.17 -12.75 -18.81
C ASN A 52 2.24 -12.64 -17.60
N LEU A 53 2.17 -11.46 -16.96
CA LEU A 53 1.32 -11.24 -15.79
C LEU A 53 -0.18 -11.34 -16.13
N CYS A 54 -0.61 -10.83 -17.30
CA CYS A 54 -2.00 -10.91 -17.71
C CYS A 54 -2.40 -12.38 -18.01
N HIS A 55 -1.53 -13.14 -18.69
CA HIS A 55 -1.75 -14.57 -18.91
C HIS A 55 -1.98 -15.30 -17.59
N ASN A 56 -1.11 -15.08 -16.61
CA ASN A 56 -1.22 -15.72 -15.30
C ASN A 56 -2.42 -15.23 -14.48
N ALA A 57 -2.84 -14.00 -14.65
CA ALA A 57 -3.99 -13.42 -13.93
C ALA A 57 -5.34 -13.78 -14.57
N VAL A 58 -5.40 -13.99 -15.88
CA VAL A 58 -6.66 -14.12 -16.62
C VAL A 58 -6.68 -15.35 -17.52
N ASP A 59 -5.82 -15.42 -18.53
CA ASP A 59 -5.92 -16.38 -19.64
C ASP A 59 -5.85 -17.83 -19.17
N ARG A 60 -4.92 -18.16 -18.27
CA ARG A 60 -4.74 -19.54 -17.77
C ARG A 60 -5.96 -20.10 -17.05
N HIS A 61 -6.86 -19.23 -16.58
CA HIS A 61 -8.07 -19.63 -15.87
C HIS A 61 -9.24 -19.94 -16.81
N LEU A 62 -9.18 -19.55 -18.09
CA LEU A 62 -10.30 -19.70 -19.03
C LEU A 62 -10.68 -21.16 -19.26
N ALA A 63 -9.72 -22.08 -19.27
CA ALA A 63 -10.01 -23.50 -19.53
C ALA A 63 -10.85 -24.15 -18.41
N THR A 64 -10.78 -23.65 -17.17
CA THR A 64 -11.39 -24.30 -16.00
C THR A 64 -12.29 -23.39 -15.17
N ARG A 65 -12.23 -22.08 -15.39
CA ARG A 65 -12.89 -21.04 -14.53
C ARG A 65 -13.54 -19.92 -15.33
N ALA A 66 -13.79 -20.10 -16.63
CA ALA A 66 -14.31 -19.04 -17.50
C ALA A 66 -15.54 -18.33 -16.94
N ASP A 67 -16.48 -19.09 -16.36
CA ASP A 67 -17.75 -18.60 -15.83
C ASP A 67 -17.70 -18.19 -14.34
N GLN A 68 -16.54 -18.33 -13.69
CA GLN A 68 -16.38 -17.90 -12.30
C GLN A 68 -16.18 -16.38 -12.22
N PRO A 69 -16.71 -15.70 -11.18
CA PRO A 69 -16.38 -14.31 -10.91
C PRO A 69 -14.88 -14.11 -10.82
N ALA A 70 -14.37 -13.08 -11.48
CA ALA A 70 -12.97 -12.64 -11.43
C ALA A 70 -12.85 -11.25 -10.84
N LEU A 71 -13.64 -10.28 -11.33
CA LEU A 71 -13.65 -8.90 -10.86
C LEU A 71 -15.06 -8.48 -10.48
N ILE A 72 -15.23 -8.05 -9.24
CA ILE A 72 -16.49 -7.51 -8.71
C ILE A 72 -16.28 -6.03 -8.49
N ALA A 73 -16.75 -5.20 -9.43
CA ALA A 73 -16.66 -3.75 -9.34
C ALA A 73 -17.87 -3.21 -8.60
N VAL A 74 -17.63 -2.52 -7.47
CA VAL A 74 -18.68 -1.97 -6.60
C VAL A 74 -18.43 -0.48 -6.38
N SER A 75 -19.45 0.35 -6.53
CA SER A 75 -19.39 1.77 -6.23
C SER A 75 -20.49 2.18 -5.26
N SER A 76 -20.14 2.69 -4.09
CA SER A 76 -21.08 3.37 -3.20
C SER A 76 -21.29 4.84 -3.56
N GLU A 77 -20.51 5.34 -4.50
CA GLU A 77 -20.59 6.72 -4.98
C GLU A 77 -21.58 6.86 -6.15
N VAL A 78 -21.79 5.78 -6.91
CA VAL A 78 -22.76 5.70 -8.00
C VAL A 78 -23.73 4.56 -7.67
N PRO A 79 -24.85 4.85 -7.01
CA PRO A 79 -25.79 3.81 -6.60
C PRO A 79 -26.50 3.18 -7.81
N GLY A 80 -26.86 1.90 -7.66
CA GLY A 80 -27.73 1.20 -8.57
C GLY A 80 -29.18 1.73 -8.52
N ALA A 81 -30.01 1.24 -9.41
CA ALA A 81 -31.43 1.64 -9.51
C ALA A 81 -32.26 1.32 -8.25
N ASP A 82 -31.80 0.39 -7.43
CA ASP A 82 -32.41 -0.02 -6.15
C ASP A 82 -31.88 0.77 -4.94
N GLY A 83 -31.03 1.79 -5.17
CA GLY A 83 -30.40 2.61 -4.13
C GLY A 83 -29.25 1.94 -3.37
N ARG A 84 -28.90 0.69 -3.69
CA ARG A 84 -27.71 0.01 -3.18
C ARG A 84 -26.46 0.46 -3.93
N PRO A 85 -25.24 0.18 -3.42
CA PRO A 85 -24.01 0.37 -4.20
C PRO A 85 -24.15 -0.25 -5.58
N GLY A 86 -23.84 0.52 -6.62
CA GLY A 86 -23.83 0.01 -8.00
C GLY A 86 -22.80 -1.10 -8.12
N GLU A 87 -23.15 -2.19 -8.81
CA GLU A 87 -22.32 -3.39 -8.88
C GLU A 87 -22.32 -3.98 -10.28
N ARG A 88 -21.13 -4.39 -10.71
CA ARG A 88 -20.97 -5.24 -11.90
C ARG A 88 -19.96 -6.33 -11.62
N ILE A 89 -20.36 -7.58 -11.87
CA ILE A 89 -19.51 -8.75 -11.77
C ILE A 89 -19.01 -9.11 -13.16
N TYR A 90 -17.71 -9.31 -13.29
CA TYR A 90 -17.07 -9.84 -14.50
C TYR A 90 -16.57 -11.24 -14.19
N THR A 91 -16.97 -12.22 -14.97
CA THR A 91 -16.37 -13.55 -14.99
C THR A 91 -14.95 -13.49 -15.58
N PHE A 92 -14.17 -14.57 -15.45
CA PHE A 92 -12.84 -14.63 -16.12
C PHE A 92 -12.98 -14.44 -17.63
N ALA A 93 -14.02 -15.02 -18.26
CA ALA A 93 -14.28 -14.85 -19.69
C ALA A 93 -14.61 -13.39 -20.04
N GLU A 94 -15.48 -12.75 -19.27
CA GLU A 94 -15.84 -11.35 -19.49
C GLU A 94 -14.66 -10.40 -19.22
N LEU A 95 -13.90 -10.63 -18.13
CA LEU A 95 -12.69 -9.86 -17.86
C LEU A 95 -11.66 -10.01 -18.98
N HIS A 96 -11.47 -11.24 -19.49
CA HIS A 96 -10.61 -11.48 -20.65
C HIS A 96 -11.04 -10.67 -21.87
N ALA A 97 -12.35 -10.67 -22.20
CA ALA A 97 -12.88 -9.90 -23.32
C ALA A 97 -12.65 -8.39 -23.18
N GLU A 98 -12.86 -7.83 -21.99
CA GLU A 98 -12.62 -6.41 -21.71
C GLU A 98 -11.13 -6.05 -21.78
N VAL A 99 -10.25 -6.93 -21.28
CA VAL A 99 -8.79 -6.75 -21.37
C VAL A 99 -8.30 -6.83 -22.81
N GLN A 100 -8.86 -7.72 -23.63
CA GLN A 100 -8.56 -7.81 -25.06
C GLN A 100 -8.94 -6.52 -25.78
N ALA A 101 -10.15 -6.00 -25.55
CA ALA A 101 -10.61 -4.75 -26.13
C ALA A 101 -9.72 -3.57 -25.71
N MET A 102 -9.37 -3.47 -24.42
CA MET A 102 -8.48 -2.42 -23.91
C MET A 102 -7.07 -2.54 -24.52
N ALA A 103 -6.54 -3.76 -24.67
CA ALA A 103 -5.24 -3.98 -25.31
C ALA A 103 -5.26 -3.54 -26.78
N ALA A 104 -6.31 -3.86 -27.54
CA ALA A 104 -6.48 -3.41 -28.91
C ALA A 104 -6.60 -1.88 -29.02
N ILE A 105 -7.30 -1.23 -28.08
CA ILE A 105 -7.36 0.23 -27.97
C ILE A 105 -5.95 0.79 -27.77
N LEU A 106 -5.21 0.31 -26.77
CA LEU A 106 -3.85 0.81 -26.50
C LEU A 106 -2.91 0.61 -27.70
N GLN A 107 -3.00 -0.52 -28.41
CA GLN A 107 -2.26 -0.73 -29.66
C GLN A 107 -2.66 0.27 -30.76
N SER A 108 -3.95 0.55 -30.92
CA SER A 108 -4.44 1.53 -31.90
C SER A 108 -3.95 2.97 -31.61
N LEU A 109 -3.69 3.27 -30.31
CA LEU A 109 -3.06 4.51 -29.86
C LEU A 109 -1.51 4.43 -29.88
N GLY A 110 -0.95 3.38 -30.47
CA GLY A 110 0.47 3.23 -30.75
C GLY A 110 1.30 2.63 -29.61
N VAL A 111 0.69 2.07 -28.55
CA VAL A 111 1.43 1.42 -27.47
C VAL A 111 2.08 0.13 -27.95
N GLN A 112 3.36 -0.04 -27.62
CA GLN A 112 4.18 -1.21 -27.91
C GLN A 112 4.86 -1.72 -26.64
N ARG A 113 5.46 -2.93 -26.70
CA ARG A 113 6.29 -3.49 -25.63
C ARG A 113 7.35 -2.48 -25.17
N GLY A 114 7.47 -2.30 -23.86
CA GLY A 114 8.40 -1.36 -23.23
C GLY A 114 7.92 0.09 -23.16
N ASP A 115 6.81 0.46 -23.84
CA ASP A 115 6.21 1.78 -23.69
C ASP A 115 5.58 1.94 -22.31
N ARG A 116 5.50 3.20 -21.82
CA ARG A 116 4.84 3.51 -20.57
C ARG A 116 3.42 3.99 -20.83
N VAL A 117 2.50 3.51 -19.99
CA VAL A 117 1.12 3.97 -19.95
C VAL A 117 0.83 4.48 -18.53
N LEU A 118 0.46 5.75 -18.42
CA LEU A 118 0.09 6.31 -17.12
C LEU A 118 -1.41 6.19 -16.93
N ILE A 119 -1.82 5.68 -15.76
CA ILE A 119 -3.23 5.44 -15.42
C ILE A 119 -3.61 6.35 -14.26
N TYR A 120 -4.36 7.41 -14.56
CA TYR A 120 -4.89 8.37 -13.59
C TYR A 120 -6.41 8.23 -13.53
N MET A 121 -6.88 7.24 -12.80
CA MET A 121 -8.26 6.76 -12.81
C MET A 121 -8.83 6.61 -11.41
N PRO A 122 -10.16 6.75 -11.24
CA PRO A 122 -10.84 6.30 -10.02
C PRO A 122 -10.86 4.76 -9.95
N MET A 123 -11.37 4.24 -8.82
CA MET A 123 -11.50 2.80 -8.54
C MET A 123 -12.63 2.17 -9.35
N VAL A 124 -12.47 2.11 -10.67
CA VAL A 124 -13.45 1.56 -11.62
C VAL A 124 -12.84 0.49 -12.51
N ALA A 125 -13.67 -0.43 -13.01
CA ALA A 125 -13.21 -1.58 -13.79
C ALA A 125 -12.28 -1.24 -14.97
N PRO A 126 -12.51 -0.17 -15.78
CA PRO A 126 -11.60 0.21 -16.86
C PRO A 126 -10.16 0.48 -16.41
N ALA A 127 -9.93 0.89 -15.16
CA ALA A 127 -8.58 1.06 -14.63
C ALA A 127 -7.86 -0.29 -14.49
N VAL A 128 -8.55 -1.32 -14.01
CA VAL A 128 -8.03 -2.70 -13.93
C VAL A 128 -7.80 -3.27 -15.33
N PHE A 129 -8.71 -3.01 -16.26
CA PHE A 129 -8.54 -3.44 -17.66
C PHE A 129 -7.28 -2.83 -18.26
N ALA A 130 -7.00 -1.55 -18.01
CA ALA A 130 -5.81 -0.86 -18.50
C ALA A 130 -4.52 -1.45 -17.90
N MET A 131 -4.50 -1.78 -16.58
CA MET A 131 -3.35 -2.43 -15.94
C MET A 131 -3.06 -3.80 -16.58
N LEU A 132 -4.08 -4.63 -16.72
CA LEU A 132 -3.97 -5.97 -17.30
C LEU A 132 -3.63 -5.92 -18.81
N ALA A 133 -4.19 -4.96 -19.54
CA ALA A 133 -3.87 -4.74 -20.96
C ALA A 133 -2.41 -4.31 -21.16
N CYS A 134 -1.88 -3.43 -20.30
CA CYS A 134 -0.45 -3.09 -20.33
C CYS A 134 0.42 -4.35 -20.09
N ALA A 135 0.10 -5.15 -19.08
CA ALA A 135 0.81 -6.39 -18.82
C ALA A 135 0.72 -7.36 -20.01
N ARG A 136 -0.46 -7.44 -20.67
CA ARG A 136 -0.66 -8.25 -21.87
C ARG A 136 0.25 -7.85 -23.02
N LEU A 137 0.42 -6.55 -23.24
CA LEU A 137 1.21 -5.96 -24.32
C LEU A 137 2.71 -5.86 -24.01
N GLY A 138 3.13 -6.19 -22.78
CA GLY A 138 4.49 -5.90 -22.33
C GLY A 138 4.78 -4.41 -22.18
N ALA A 139 3.74 -3.58 -22.04
CA ALA A 139 3.86 -2.17 -21.71
C ALA A 139 3.99 -2.00 -20.18
N ILE A 140 4.67 -0.96 -19.76
CA ILE A 140 4.97 -0.66 -18.36
C ILE A 140 3.92 0.33 -17.86
N HIS A 141 3.00 -0.10 -17.00
CA HIS A 141 2.02 0.83 -16.45
C HIS A 141 2.56 1.61 -15.24
N SER A 142 2.05 2.82 -15.08
CA SER A 142 2.27 3.65 -13.92
C SER A 142 0.93 4.18 -13.42
N VAL A 143 0.41 3.60 -12.33
CA VAL A 143 -0.85 4.04 -11.76
C VAL A 143 -0.61 5.20 -10.81
N VAL A 144 -1.38 6.26 -10.99
CA VAL A 144 -1.32 7.46 -10.15
C VAL A 144 -2.63 7.56 -9.36
N PHE A 145 -2.51 7.68 -8.04
CA PHE A 145 -3.65 7.84 -7.16
C PHE A 145 -4.50 9.05 -7.55
N GLY A 146 -5.81 8.83 -7.74
CA GLY A 146 -6.76 9.84 -8.23
C GLY A 146 -6.97 11.06 -7.32
N GLY A 147 -6.37 11.04 -6.15
CA GLY A 147 -6.37 12.16 -5.21
C GLY A 147 -5.18 13.12 -5.37
N PHE A 148 -4.22 12.88 -6.27
CA PHE A 148 -3.08 13.77 -6.44
C PHE A 148 -3.42 15.05 -7.20
N ALA A 149 -2.77 16.15 -6.82
CA ALA A 149 -2.85 17.43 -7.51
C ALA A 149 -2.08 17.39 -8.85
N SER A 150 -2.37 18.37 -9.71
CA SER A 150 -1.79 18.48 -11.05
C SER A 150 -0.25 18.52 -11.05
N SER A 151 0.39 19.20 -10.08
CA SER A 151 1.84 19.24 -9.95
C SER A 151 2.47 17.88 -9.66
N SER A 152 1.84 17.09 -8.78
CA SER A 152 2.26 15.72 -8.49
C SER A 152 2.08 14.79 -9.70
N LEU A 153 1.00 14.96 -10.45
CA LEU A 153 0.76 14.21 -11.68
C LEU A 153 1.78 14.60 -12.75
N ALA A 154 2.06 15.91 -12.93
CA ALA A 154 3.04 16.43 -13.88
C ALA A 154 4.45 15.85 -13.64
N SER A 155 4.90 15.79 -12.38
CA SER A 155 6.22 15.22 -12.05
C SER A 155 6.34 13.74 -12.42
N ARG A 156 5.25 12.98 -12.36
CA ARG A 156 5.21 11.57 -12.78
C ARG A 156 5.15 11.40 -14.28
N ILE A 157 4.43 12.28 -14.97
CA ILE A 157 4.44 12.35 -16.45
C ILE A 157 5.85 12.66 -16.95
N GLU A 158 6.52 13.61 -16.31
CA GLU A 158 7.89 14.01 -16.66
C GLU A 158 8.88 12.84 -16.53
N ASP A 159 8.79 12.10 -15.44
CA ASP A 159 9.73 11.01 -15.12
C ASP A 159 9.40 9.71 -15.88
N ALA A 160 8.14 9.29 -15.90
CA ALA A 160 7.71 8.07 -16.60
C ALA A 160 7.70 8.23 -18.12
N ARG A 161 7.49 9.44 -18.62
CA ARG A 161 7.38 9.77 -20.07
C ARG A 161 6.40 8.84 -20.79
N PRO A 162 5.11 8.83 -20.37
CA PRO A 162 4.12 7.91 -20.91
C PRO A 162 3.78 8.26 -22.36
N LYS A 163 3.53 7.25 -23.18
CA LYS A 163 3.01 7.39 -24.53
C LYS A 163 1.51 7.67 -24.53
N VAL A 164 0.79 7.01 -23.63
CA VAL A 164 -0.65 7.17 -23.45
C VAL A 164 -0.94 7.46 -21.99
N VAL A 165 -1.91 8.35 -21.75
CA VAL A 165 -2.53 8.52 -20.43
C VAL A 165 -3.95 8.03 -20.50
N VAL A 166 -4.34 7.16 -19.55
CA VAL A 166 -5.73 6.71 -19.35
C VAL A 166 -6.30 7.48 -18.17
N SER A 167 -7.44 8.15 -18.36
CA SER A 167 -8.10 8.93 -17.33
C SER A 167 -9.63 8.89 -17.46
N ALA A 168 -10.33 9.65 -16.61
CA ALA A 168 -11.79 9.76 -16.60
C ALA A 168 -12.23 11.23 -16.56
N ASP A 169 -13.54 11.46 -16.78
CA ASP A 169 -14.15 12.76 -16.52
C ASP A 169 -13.98 13.18 -15.07
N ALA A 170 -14.35 12.28 -14.14
CA ALA A 170 -14.28 12.52 -12.70
C ALA A 170 -14.20 11.23 -11.87
N GLY A 171 -13.69 11.37 -10.64
CA GLY A 171 -13.91 10.45 -9.54
C GLY A 171 -14.98 10.99 -8.58
N SER A 172 -15.51 10.13 -7.73
CA SER A 172 -16.35 10.53 -6.61
C SER A 172 -15.82 9.95 -5.31
N ARG A 173 -15.87 10.73 -4.24
CA ARG A 173 -15.46 10.27 -2.91
C ARG A 173 -16.31 10.97 -1.83
N GLY A 174 -17.02 10.19 -1.05
CA GLY A 174 -17.90 10.71 -0.01
C GLY A 174 -19.04 11.58 -0.54
N GLY A 175 -19.51 11.33 -1.77
CA GLY A 175 -20.51 12.11 -2.47
C GLY A 175 -19.99 13.42 -3.10
N LYS A 176 -18.66 13.66 -3.02
CA LYS A 176 -18.03 14.81 -3.67
C LYS A 176 -17.40 14.40 -4.98
N VAL A 177 -17.87 14.98 -6.08
CA VAL A 177 -17.30 14.80 -7.41
C VAL A 177 -15.98 15.57 -7.52
N ILE A 178 -14.96 14.90 -8.00
CA ILE A 178 -13.62 15.45 -8.25
C ILE A 178 -13.36 15.37 -9.75
N PRO A 179 -13.40 16.49 -10.49
CA PRO A 179 -13.12 16.50 -11.92
C PRO A 179 -11.66 16.13 -12.19
N TYR A 180 -11.42 15.02 -12.92
CA TYR A 180 -10.06 14.55 -13.23
C TYR A 180 -9.50 15.22 -14.48
N LYS A 181 -10.35 15.45 -15.49
CA LYS A 181 -9.90 16.02 -16.76
C LYS A 181 -9.20 17.38 -16.59
N PRO A 182 -9.75 18.36 -15.85
CA PRO A 182 -9.05 19.64 -15.62
C PRO A 182 -7.71 19.47 -14.87
N LEU A 183 -7.62 18.52 -13.91
CA LEU A 183 -6.36 18.23 -13.20
C LEU A 183 -5.33 17.62 -14.15
N LEU A 184 -5.74 16.74 -15.04
CA LEU A 184 -4.90 16.15 -16.06
C LEU A 184 -4.40 17.19 -17.05
N ASP A 185 -5.29 18.03 -17.59
CA ASP A 185 -4.91 19.08 -18.56
C ASP A 185 -3.88 20.06 -17.96
N GLU A 186 -4.08 20.45 -16.72
CA GLU A 186 -3.08 21.27 -16.02
C GLU A 186 -1.77 20.53 -15.81
N ALA A 187 -1.80 19.24 -15.48
CA ALA A 187 -0.59 18.44 -15.35
C ALA A 187 0.18 18.30 -16.68
N LEU A 188 -0.54 18.10 -17.77
CA LEU A 188 0.03 18.05 -19.13
C LEU A 188 0.64 19.40 -19.53
N ARG A 189 0.04 20.51 -19.11
CA ARG A 189 0.58 21.86 -19.33
C ARG A 189 1.86 22.12 -18.52
N LEU A 190 1.95 21.58 -17.31
CA LEU A 190 3.09 21.73 -16.39
C LEU A 190 4.27 20.83 -16.78
N SER A 191 4.03 19.71 -17.42
CA SER A 191 5.08 18.77 -17.84
C SER A 191 5.72 19.23 -19.16
N SER A 192 7.05 19.04 -19.29
CA SER A 192 7.75 19.26 -20.54
C SER A 192 7.63 18.07 -21.50
N HIS A 193 7.23 16.89 -21.00
CA HIS A 193 7.02 15.70 -21.83
C HIS A 193 5.68 15.81 -22.58
N PRO A 194 5.68 15.80 -23.92
CA PRO A 194 4.46 15.82 -24.70
C PRO A 194 3.76 14.46 -24.61
N VAL A 195 2.53 14.44 -24.12
CA VAL A 195 1.64 13.26 -24.19
C VAL A 195 0.73 13.44 -25.40
N GLU A 196 0.88 12.58 -26.38
CA GLU A 196 0.18 12.69 -27.67
C GLU A 196 -1.22 12.07 -27.63
N GLN A 197 -1.45 11.09 -26.77
CA GLN A 197 -2.68 10.30 -26.72
C GLN A 197 -3.23 10.23 -25.29
N VAL A 198 -4.50 10.54 -25.12
CA VAL A 198 -5.24 10.45 -23.87
C VAL A 198 -6.51 9.64 -24.10
N LEU A 199 -6.69 8.55 -23.37
CA LEU A 199 -7.90 7.73 -23.37
C LEU A 199 -8.79 8.15 -22.20
N LEU A 200 -10.01 8.59 -22.49
CA LEU A 200 -10.96 9.13 -21.49
C LEU A 200 -12.17 8.25 -21.31
N VAL A 201 -12.38 7.81 -20.08
CA VAL A 201 -13.59 7.13 -19.63
C VAL A 201 -14.60 8.20 -19.17
N ASP A 202 -15.68 8.35 -19.93
CA ASP A 202 -16.78 9.25 -19.58
C ASP A 202 -17.78 8.52 -18.67
N ARG A 203 -17.86 8.97 -17.43
CA ARG A 203 -18.80 8.44 -16.42
C ARG A 203 -20.06 9.29 -16.30
N GLY A 204 -20.11 10.44 -16.97
CA GLY A 204 -21.19 11.41 -16.88
C GLY A 204 -21.26 12.14 -15.53
N LEU A 205 -20.17 12.16 -14.76
CA LEU A 205 -20.09 12.81 -13.45
C LEU A 205 -19.71 14.28 -13.52
N ALA A 206 -18.91 14.67 -14.51
CA ALA A 206 -18.51 16.06 -14.72
C ALA A 206 -18.38 16.36 -16.23
N PRO A 207 -18.70 17.58 -16.66
CA PRO A 207 -18.37 17.99 -18.03
C PRO A 207 -16.85 17.95 -18.24
N MET A 208 -16.43 17.54 -19.43
CA MET A 208 -15.02 17.54 -19.82
C MET A 208 -14.84 18.07 -21.23
N ASP A 209 -13.93 19.01 -21.39
CA ASP A 209 -13.48 19.46 -22.70
C ASP A 209 -12.52 18.42 -23.29
N ARG A 210 -12.67 18.13 -24.59
CA ARG A 210 -11.81 17.19 -25.32
C ARG A 210 -10.95 17.92 -26.35
N VAL A 211 -9.66 17.63 -26.34
CA VAL A 211 -8.72 18.17 -27.33
C VAL A 211 -8.71 17.25 -28.54
N ALA A 212 -9.13 17.79 -29.69
CA ALA A 212 -9.18 17.04 -30.94
C ALA A 212 -7.81 16.49 -31.34
N GLY A 213 -7.76 15.22 -31.75
CA GLY A 213 -6.54 14.53 -32.16
C GLY A 213 -5.71 13.97 -31.02
N ARG A 214 -5.95 14.40 -29.77
CA ARG A 214 -5.29 13.88 -28.56
C ARG A 214 -6.20 13.03 -27.69
N ASP A 215 -7.42 13.51 -27.46
CA ASP A 215 -8.34 12.92 -26.49
C ASP A 215 -9.34 11.99 -27.18
N HIS A 216 -9.33 10.72 -26.77
CA HIS A 216 -10.12 9.64 -27.33
C HIS A 216 -11.18 9.16 -26.35
N ASP A 217 -12.37 8.88 -26.85
CA ASP A 217 -13.47 8.33 -26.06
C ASP A 217 -13.31 6.82 -25.89
N TYR A 218 -13.24 6.37 -24.63
CA TYR A 218 -13.10 4.94 -24.31
C TYR A 218 -14.28 4.11 -24.82
N THR A 219 -15.52 4.59 -24.63
CA THR A 219 -16.73 3.83 -25.01
C THR A 219 -16.77 3.59 -26.50
N THR A 220 -16.51 4.64 -27.29
CA THR A 220 -16.45 4.55 -28.75
C THR A 220 -15.37 3.58 -29.23
N LEU A 221 -14.15 3.71 -28.69
CA LEU A 221 -13.04 2.81 -29.07
C LEU A 221 -13.29 1.37 -28.60
N ARG A 222 -13.90 1.16 -27.42
CA ARG A 222 -14.24 -0.16 -26.92
C ARG A 222 -15.25 -0.87 -27.85
N GLU A 223 -16.26 -0.15 -28.35
CA GLU A 223 -17.21 -0.70 -29.32
C GLU A 223 -16.54 -1.09 -30.63
N GLN A 224 -15.63 -0.24 -31.13
CA GLN A 224 -14.87 -0.51 -32.36
C GLN A 224 -13.92 -1.72 -32.23
N HIS A 225 -13.40 -1.97 -31.04
CA HIS A 225 -12.47 -3.05 -30.77
C HIS A 225 -13.11 -4.26 -30.05
N ALA A 226 -14.43 -4.29 -29.91
CA ALA A 226 -15.15 -5.42 -29.32
C ALA A 226 -14.88 -6.71 -30.12
N GLY A 227 -14.53 -7.79 -29.41
CA GLY A 227 -14.22 -9.08 -30.03
C GLY A 227 -12.83 -9.18 -30.71
N CYS A 228 -12.02 -8.15 -30.64
CA CYS A 228 -10.62 -8.24 -31.08
C CYS A 228 -9.84 -9.24 -30.24
N THR A 229 -8.93 -9.95 -30.88
CA THR A 229 -7.98 -10.85 -30.20
C THR A 229 -6.58 -10.25 -30.22
N VAL A 230 -6.03 -10.02 -29.04
CA VAL A 230 -4.65 -9.53 -28.86
C VAL A 230 -3.91 -10.57 -28.02
N PRO A 231 -2.92 -11.28 -28.56
CA PRO A 231 -2.17 -12.28 -27.80
C PRO A 231 -1.36 -11.64 -26.68
N CYS A 232 -1.01 -12.41 -25.64
CA CYS A 232 -0.05 -11.97 -24.65
C CYS A 232 1.36 -11.94 -25.23
N GLU A 233 2.08 -10.85 -25.00
CA GLU A 233 3.52 -10.76 -25.26
C GLU A 233 4.27 -11.60 -24.21
N TRP A 234 5.10 -12.56 -24.64
CA TRP A 234 5.94 -13.32 -23.74
C TRP A 234 7.20 -12.54 -23.41
N LEU A 235 7.30 -12.14 -22.13
CA LEU A 235 8.37 -11.29 -21.62
C LEU A 235 9.40 -12.12 -20.87
N ASP A 236 10.68 -11.74 -20.96
CA ASP A 236 11.67 -12.25 -20.02
C ASP A 236 11.22 -11.92 -18.60
N ALA A 237 11.44 -12.87 -17.68
CA ALA A 237 11.03 -12.72 -16.28
C ALA A 237 11.57 -11.44 -15.62
N THR A 238 12.70 -10.95 -16.10
CA THR A 238 13.38 -9.76 -15.57
C THR A 238 12.90 -8.44 -16.20
N GLU A 239 12.03 -8.49 -17.23
CA GLU A 239 11.50 -7.27 -17.83
C GLU A 239 10.55 -6.52 -16.88
N PRO A 240 10.59 -5.17 -16.90
CA PRO A 240 9.72 -4.37 -16.07
C PRO A 240 8.24 -4.55 -16.41
N SER A 241 7.39 -4.72 -15.40
CA SER A 241 5.93 -4.78 -15.53
C SER A 241 5.26 -3.45 -15.22
N TYR A 242 5.75 -2.77 -14.19
CA TYR A 242 5.24 -1.46 -13.81
C TYR A 242 6.27 -0.61 -13.05
N THR A 243 6.02 0.68 -12.98
CA THR A 243 6.70 1.61 -12.08
C THR A 243 5.68 2.33 -11.20
N LEU A 244 5.87 2.27 -9.90
CA LEU A 244 4.99 2.90 -8.93
C LEU A 244 5.74 3.96 -8.13
N TYR A 245 5.24 5.20 -8.15
CA TYR A 245 5.92 6.33 -7.54
C TYR A 245 5.61 6.46 -6.05
N THR A 246 6.66 6.58 -5.24
CA THR A 246 6.58 6.89 -3.82
C THR A 246 7.14 8.28 -3.53
N SER A 247 6.74 8.88 -2.40
CA SER A 247 7.34 10.13 -1.92
C SER A 247 8.83 9.91 -1.62
N GLY A 248 9.69 10.65 -2.29
CA GLY A 248 11.13 10.64 -2.01
C GLY A 248 11.48 11.54 -0.81
N THR A 249 12.54 11.19 -0.08
CA THR A 249 13.11 12.04 0.98
C THR A 249 13.69 13.36 0.45
N THR A 250 13.98 13.41 -0.84
CA THR A 250 14.61 14.55 -1.55
C THR A 250 13.61 15.41 -2.35
N GLY A 251 12.31 15.26 -2.13
CA GLY A 251 11.27 16.01 -2.86
C GLY A 251 10.91 15.46 -4.24
N LYS A 252 11.81 14.76 -4.95
CA LYS A 252 11.47 14.10 -6.22
C LYS A 252 10.89 12.70 -5.95
N PRO A 253 9.75 12.33 -6.57
CA PRO A 253 9.19 10.99 -6.43
C PRO A 253 10.19 9.94 -6.94
N LYS A 254 10.13 8.74 -6.35
CA LYS A 254 10.93 7.57 -6.76
C LYS A 254 10.00 6.58 -7.47
N GLY A 255 10.28 6.25 -8.71
CA GLY A 255 9.59 5.17 -9.41
C GLY A 255 10.15 3.82 -8.98
N VAL A 256 9.38 3.05 -8.24
CA VAL A 256 9.75 1.68 -7.87
C VAL A 256 9.48 0.76 -9.06
N GLN A 257 10.54 0.27 -9.70
CA GLN A 257 10.44 -0.65 -10.84
C GLN A 257 10.28 -2.08 -10.38
N ARG A 258 9.32 -2.79 -10.97
CA ARG A 258 8.99 -4.18 -10.64
C ARG A 258 9.16 -5.08 -11.86
N ASP A 259 9.76 -6.27 -11.65
CA ASP A 259 9.88 -7.28 -12.70
C ASP A 259 8.56 -8.03 -12.98
N THR A 260 8.54 -8.81 -14.04
CA THR A 260 7.37 -9.57 -14.46
C THR A 260 7.31 -10.94 -13.76
N GLY A 261 8.35 -11.74 -13.85
CA GLY A 261 8.34 -13.13 -13.38
C GLY A 261 8.48 -13.26 -11.88
N GLY A 262 9.42 -12.52 -11.28
CA GLY A 262 9.63 -12.55 -9.84
C GLY A 262 8.40 -12.08 -9.07
N TYR A 263 7.74 -11.04 -9.58
CA TYR A 263 6.50 -10.53 -8.98
C TYR A 263 5.35 -11.53 -9.08
N ALA A 264 5.16 -12.18 -10.23
CA ALA A 264 4.12 -13.19 -10.40
C ALA A 264 4.29 -14.38 -9.44
N VAL A 265 5.52 -14.90 -9.31
CA VAL A 265 5.82 -16.03 -8.40
C VAL A 265 5.61 -15.64 -6.95
N ALA A 266 6.13 -14.46 -6.53
CA ALA A 266 5.99 -13.98 -5.15
C ALA A 266 4.53 -13.79 -4.76
N LEU A 267 3.71 -13.20 -5.63
CA LEU A 267 2.29 -13.01 -5.36
C LEU A 267 1.53 -14.36 -5.29
N ALA A 268 1.78 -15.28 -6.21
CA ALA A 268 1.17 -16.60 -6.16
C ALA A 268 1.49 -17.35 -4.86
N MET A 269 2.76 -17.29 -4.42
CA MET A 269 3.20 -17.86 -3.16
C MET A 269 2.54 -17.15 -1.96
N SER A 270 2.52 -15.81 -1.93
CA SER A 270 1.95 -15.05 -0.82
C SER A 270 0.43 -15.28 -0.65
N MET A 271 -0.31 -15.43 -1.75
CA MET A 271 -1.74 -15.76 -1.71
C MET A 271 -2.01 -17.12 -1.08
N ARG A 272 -1.15 -18.10 -1.35
CA ARG A 272 -1.23 -19.44 -0.78
C ARG A 272 -0.77 -19.49 0.68
N ASP A 273 0.43 -18.96 0.96
CA ASP A 273 1.14 -19.22 2.21
C ASP A 273 0.87 -18.18 3.30
N ILE A 274 0.53 -16.95 2.93
CA ILE A 274 0.21 -15.85 3.87
C ILE A 274 -1.29 -15.68 3.98
N TYR A 275 -1.95 -15.40 2.87
CA TYR A 275 -3.38 -15.06 2.86
C TYR A 275 -4.30 -16.28 2.91
N CYS A 276 -3.77 -17.49 2.69
CA CYS A 276 -4.53 -18.74 2.71
C CYS A 276 -5.74 -18.73 1.77
N GLY A 277 -5.63 -17.99 0.66
CA GLY A 277 -6.65 -17.93 -0.38
C GLY A 277 -6.75 -19.26 -1.14
N ARG A 278 -7.91 -19.53 -1.72
CA ARG A 278 -8.13 -20.71 -2.57
C ARG A 278 -8.78 -20.27 -3.89
N PRO A 279 -8.42 -20.92 -5.00
CA PRO A 279 -9.08 -20.64 -6.27
C PRO A 279 -10.61 -20.78 -6.17
N GLY A 280 -11.34 -19.83 -6.75
CA GLY A 280 -12.82 -19.78 -6.70
C GLY A 280 -13.40 -19.07 -5.47
N GLU A 281 -12.60 -18.69 -4.49
CA GLU A 281 -13.01 -17.85 -3.36
C GLU A 281 -12.95 -16.36 -3.71
N THR A 282 -13.49 -15.52 -2.82
CA THR A 282 -13.48 -14.06 -2.99
C THR A 282 -12.53 -13.40 -1.99
N PHE A 283 -11.66 -12.53 -2.50
CA PHE A 283 -10.75 -11.68 -1.76
C PHE A 283 -11.26 -10.24 -1.78
N PHE A 284 -11.23 -9.55 -0.65
CA PHE A 284 -11.61 -8.15 -0.57
C PHE A 284 -10.49 -7.30 0.04
N CYS A 285 -9.80 -6.55 -0.80
CA CYS A 285 -8.84 -5.55 -0.36
C CYS A 285 -9.45 -4.16 -0.48
N THR A 286 -9.50 -3.41 0.62
CA THR A 286 -10.14 -2.09 0.70
C THR A 286 -9.19 -0.93 0.37
N SER A 287 -8.01 -1.23 -0.17
CA SER A 287 -7.03 -0.24 -0.61
C SER A 287 -7.40 0.37 -1.97
N ASP A 288 -6.49 1.15 -2.52
CA ASP A 288 -6.60 1.78 -3.84
C ASP A 288 -5.51 1.24 -4.77
N ILE A 289 -5.84 1.09 -6.06
CA ILE A 289 -4.89 0.61 -7.08
C ILE A 289 -3.71 1.57 -7.30
N GLY A 290 -3.81 2.81 -6.88
CA GLY A 290 -2.70 3.77 -6.87
C GLY A 290 -1.60 3.47 -5.84
N TRP A 291 -1.77 2.45 -5.00
CA TRP A 291 -0.81 1.98 -4.01
C TRP A 291 -0.35 0.56 -4.31
N VAL A 292 0.81 0.18 -3.78
CA VAL A 292 1.34 -1.19 -3.98
C VAL A 292 0.38 -2.26 -3.46
N VAL A 293 -0.35 -1.98 -2.38
CA VAL A 293 -1.37 -2.91 -1.84
C VAL A 293 -2.44 -3.20 -2.89
N GLY A 294 -2.89 -2.17 -3.61
CA GLY A 294 -3.87 -2.33 -4.68
C GLY A 294 -3.32 -3.12 -5.87
N HIS A 295 -2.08 -2.83 -6.30
CA HIS A 295 -1.43 -3.63 -7.35
C HIS A 295 -1.35 -5.10 -6.96
N SER A 296 -0.80 -5.38 -5.79
CA SER A 296 -0.52 -6.75 -5.35
C SER A 296 -1.79 -7.51 -4.97
N TYR A 297 -2.77 -6.86 -4.28
CA TYR A 297 -3.86 -7.57 -3.61
C TYR A 297 -5.28 -7.08 -3.93
N ILE A 298 -5.42 -6.13 -4.89
CA ILE A 298 -6.70 -5.93 -5.59
C ILE A 298 -6.62 -6.57 -6.98
N VAL A 299 -5.48 -6.40 -7.70
CA VAL A 299 -5.39 -6.83 -9.11
C VAL A 299 -4.65 -8.15 -9.24
N TYR A 300 -3.33 -8.16 -9.08
CA TYR A 300 -2.51 -9.30 -9.54
C TYR A 300 -2.63 -10.54 -8.66
N GLY A 301 -2.41 -10.43 -7.35
CA GLY A 301 -2.36 -11.60 -6.45
C GLY A 301 -3.62 -12.46 -6.48
N PRO A 302 -4.81 -11.90 -6.18
CA PRO A 302 -6.05 -12.67 -6.21
C PRO A 302 -6.34 -13.29 -7.58
N LEU A 303 -6.18 -12.54 -8.67
CA LEU A 303 -6.42 -13.03 -10.03
C LEU A 303 -5.43 -14.14 -10.42
N ILE A 304 -4.12 -13.97 -10.18
CA ILE A 304 -3.12 -15.02 -10.40
C ILE A 304 -3.49 -16.29 -9.63
N HIS A 305 -4.04 -16.16 -8.44
CA HIS A 305 -4.44 -17.31 -7.62
C HIS A 305 -5.81 -17.92 -8.01
N GLY A 306 -6.50 -17.35 -9.01
CA GLY A 306 -7.81 -17.82 -9.48
C GLY A 306 -8.94 -17.48 -8.53
N MET A 307 -8.81 -16.40 -7.75
CA MET A 307 -9.85 -15.86 -6.85
C MET A 307 -10.59 -14.72 -7.52
N ALA A 308 -11.85 -14.50 -7.11
CA ALA A 308 -12.52 -13.25 -7.36
C ALA A 308 -11.93 -12.14 -6.48
N THR A 309 -11.86 -10.92 -7.00
CA THR A 309 -11.43 -9.74 -6.26
C THR A 309 -12.47 -8.65 -6.30
N ILE A 310 -12.69 -7.95 -5.18
CA ILE A 310 -13.60 -6.80 -5.11
C ILE A 310 -12.79 -5.51 -5.32
N LEU A 311 -13.19 -4.75 -6.34
CA LEU A 311 -12.75 -3.38 -6.60
C LEU A 311 -13.83 -2.44 -6.05
N TYR A 312 -13.54 -1.73 -4.98
CA TYR A 312 -14.51 -0.90 -4.28
C TYR A 312 -14.21 0.59 -4.42
N GLU A 313 -15.16 1.34 -5.01
CA GLU A 313 -15.15 2.80 -5.03
C GLU A 313 -16.05 3.36 -3.93
N GLY A 314 -15.49 4.03 -2.94
CA GLY A 314 -16.24 4.67 -1.88
C GLY A 314 -15.54 4.72 -0.53
N LEU A 315 -16.28 5.18 0.48
CA LEU A 315 -15.84 5.22 1.87
C LEU A 315 -16.43 4.04 2.67
N PRO A 316 -15.76 3.59 3.74
CA PRO A 316 -16.25 2.49 4.58
C PRO A 316 -17.54 2.84 5.36
N THR A 317 -17.94 4.13 5.35
CA THR A 317 -19.08 4.66 6.08
C THR A 317 -20.23 5.12 5.19
N ARG A 318 -20.18 4.81 3.88
CA ARG A 318 -21.24 5.19 2.93
C ARG A 318 -21.71 3.98 2.12
N PRO A 319 -23.03 3.77 2.03
CA PRO A 319 -24.14 4.57 2.58
C PRO A 319 -24.17 4.62 4.10
N ASP A 320 -23.65 3.59 4.78
CA ASP A 320 -23.43 3.54 6.23
C ASP A 320 -22.23 2.62 6.59
N GLY A 321 -21.90 2.49 7.88
CA GLY A 321 -20.77 1.70 8.34
C GLY A 321 -20.90 0.18 8.16
N SER A 322 -21.99 -0.31 7.59
CA SER A 322 -22.20 -1.73 7.29
C SER A 322 -21.78 -2.14 5.88
N VAL A 323 -21.47 -1.19 5.00
CA VAL A 323 -21.26 -1.44 3.57
C VAL A 323 -20.24 -2.54 3.29
N TRP A 324 -19.09 -2.51 3.93
CA TRP A 324 -18.07 -3.54 3.73
C TRP A 324 -18.49 -4.91 4.27
N TRP A 325 -19.18 -4.95 5.40
CA TRP A 325 -19.71 -6.19 5.98
C TRP A 325 -20.79 -6.81 5.12
N SER A 326 -21.63 -5.96 4.48
CA SER A 326 -22.61 -6.41 3.50
C SER A 326 -21.96 -7.04 2.25
N LEU A 327 -20.80 -6.53 1.82
CA LEU A 327 -20.02 -7.12 0.73
C LEU A 327 -19.39 -8.46 1.14
N VAL A 328 -18.90 -8.56 2.39
CA VAL A 328 -18.37 -9.82 2.94
C VAL A 328 -19.46 -10.90 2.89
N GLU A 329 -20.67 -10.61 3.37
CA GLU A 329 -21.80 -11.51 3.35
C GLU A 329 -22.21 -11.88 1.92
N ARG A 330 -22.50 -10.88 1.08
CA ARG A 330 -23.04 -11.04 -0.26
C ARG A 330 -22.14 -11.82 -1.21
N HIS A 331 -20.84 -11.53 -1.15
CA HIS A 331 -19.83 -12.17 -2.00
C HIS A 331 -19.07 -13.30 -1.30
N ARG A 332 -19.51 -13.67 -0.08
CA ARG A 332 -18.89 -14.74 0.73
C ARG A 332 -17.36 -14.58 0.81
N VAL A 333 -16.92 -13.36 1.09
CA VAL A 333 -15.50 -13.02 1.20
C VAL A 333 -14.83 -13.93 2.23
N THR A 334 -13.74 -14.56 1.85
CA THR A 334 -13.00 -15.48 2.73
C THR A 334 -11.78 -14.83 3.37
N VAL A 335 -11.21 -13.83 2.70
CA VAL A 335 -10.06 -13.05 3.17
C VAL A 335 -10.32 -11.58 2.91
N MET A 336 -10.21 -10.78 3.95
CA MET A 336 -10.31 -9.32 3.87
C MET A 336 -8.95 -8.69 4.20
N PHE A 337 -8.57 -7.65 3.46
CA PHE A 337 -7.36 -6.88 3.69
C PHE A 337 -7.69 -5.38 3.74
N SER A 338 -7.33 -4.72 4.84
CA SER A 338 -7.66 -3.32 5.08
C SER A 338 -6.50 -2.54 5.73
N SER A 339 -6.76 -1.35 6.19
CA SER A 339 -5.82 -0.53 6.95
C SER A 339 -6.31 -0.27 8.38
N PRO A 340 -5.41 -0.09 9.35
CA PRO A 340 -5.77 0.30 10.71
C PRO A 340 -6.63 1.57 10.78
N THR A 341 -6.35 2.59 9.95
CA THR A 341 -7.16 3.81 9.88
C THR A 341 -8.62 3.51 9.49
N ALA A 342 -8.85 2.66 8.50
CA ALA A 342 -10.21 2.30 8.08
C ALA A 342 -10.96 1.57 9.21
N ILE A 343 -10.28 0.69 9.93
CA ILE A 343 -10.85 -0.03 11.08
C ILE A 343 -11.16 0.95 12.23
N ARG A 344 -10.30 1.94 12.50
CA ARG A 344 -10.58 2.99 13.50
C ARG A 344 -11.81 3.82 13.13
N VAL A 345 -12.02 4.11 11.85
CA VAL A 345 -13.23 4.79 11.35
C VAL A 345 -14.46 3.94 11.58
N LEU A 346 -14.40 2.64 11.27
CA LEU A 346 -15.51 1.70 11.51
C LEU A 346 -15.79 1.49 13.00
N LYS A 347 -14.77 1.49 13.86
CA LYS A 347 -14.92 1.41 15.33
C LYS A 347 -15.78 2.53 15.92
N ARG A 348 -15.83 3.70 15.25
CA ARG A 348 -16.65 4.84 15.67
C ARG A 348 -18.11 4.76 15.22
N GLN A 349 -18.45 3.75 14.38
CA GLN A 349 -19.82 3.53 13.94
C GLN A 349 -20.63 2.73 14.96
N ASP A 350 -21.94 2.67 14.79
CA ASP A 350 -22.82 1.82 15.61
C ASP A 350 -22.40 0.34 15.46
N PRO A 351 -22.04 -0.33 16.55
CA PRO A 351 -21.67 -1.76 16.51
C PRO A 351 -22.74 -2.67 15.94
N ALA A 352 -24.02 -2.30 16.06
CA ALA A 352 -25.12 -3.05 15.48
C ALA A 352 -25.05 -3.17 13.95
N LEU A 353 -24.37 -2.24 13.28
CA LEU A 353 -24.20 -2.27 11.82
C LEU A 353 -23.36 -3.48 11.36
N LEU A 354 -22.33 -3.83 12.11
CA LEU A 354 -21.52 -5.02 11.83
C LEU A 354 -22.29 -6.31 12.13
N GLN A 355 -23.02 -6.34 13.25
CA GLN A 355 -23.74 -7.53 13.72
C GLN A 355 -24.92 -7.95 12.83
N ARG A 356 -25.36 -7.09 11.91
CA ARG A 356 -26.44 -7.41 10.96
C ARG A 356 -26.03 -8.38 9.85
N HIS A 357 -24.73 -8.64 9.69
CA HIS A 357 -24.19 -9.36 8.53
C HIS A 357 -23.59 -10.70 8.91
N ASP A 358 -23.78 -11.70 8.04
CA ASP A 358 -23.15 -13.01 8.17
C ASP A 358 -21.69 -12.95 7.71
N LEU A 359 -20.78 -13.02 8.67
CA LEU A 359 -19.33 -13.05 8.45
C LEU A 359 -18.73 -14.47 8.56
N THR A 360 -19.54 -15.52 8.49
CA THR A 360 -19.07 -16.91 8.66
C THR A 360 -18.09 -17.33 7.57
N SER A 361 -18.20 -16.78 6.35
CA SER A 361 -17.27 -17.03 5.25
C SER A 361 -15.88 -16.46 5.51
N LEU A 362 -15.77 -15.35 6.25
CA LEU A 362 -14.50 -14.69 6.53
C LEU A 362 -13.63 -15.55 7.45
N ARG A 363 -12.41 -15.86 7.01
CA ARG A 363 -11.42 -16.60 7.80
C ARG A 363 -10.41 -15.69 8.49
N HIS A 364 -9.94 -14.66 7.80
CA HIS A 364 -8.90 -13.75 8.28
C HIS A 364 -9.18 -12.33 7.86
N LEU A 365 -8.83 -11.38 8.73
CA LEU A 365 -8.69 -9.96 8.41
C LEU A 365 -7.20 -9.59 8.50
N PHE A 366 -6.63 -9.18 7.39
CA PHE A 366 -5.26 -8.66 7.34
C PHE A 366 -5.27 -7.13 7.36
N LEU A 367 -4.28 -6.53 8.03
CA LEU A 367 -4.10 -5.09 8.11
C LEU A 367 -2.67 -4.73 7.75
N ALA A 368 -2.47 -3.58 7.12
CA ALA A 368 -1.14 -3.05 6.80
C ALA A 368 -1.17 -1.55 6.51
N GLY A 369 0.01 -0.98 6.32
CA GLY A 369 0.24 0.40 5.85
C GLY A 369 0.57 1.39 6.94
N GLU A 370 0.19 1.11 8.16
CA GLU A 370 0.49 1.87 9.37
C GLU A 370 0.45 0.94 10.60
N PRO A 371 1.01 1.37 11.73
CA PRO A 371 0.96 0.57 12.93
C PRO A 371 -0.47 0.31 13.41
N LEU A 372 -0.76 -0.96 13.72
CA LEU A 372 -2.00 -1.38 14.33
C LEU A 372 -1.87 -1.26 15.86
N ASP A 373 -2.65 -0.37 16.47
CA ASP A 373 -2.71 -0.25 17.92
C ASP A 373 -3.51 -1.42 18.56
N GLU A 374 -3.07 -1.89 19.72
CA GLU A 374 -3.69 -3.03 20.39
C GLU A 374 -5.18 -2.83 20.69
N PRO A 375 -5.67 -1.67 21.18
CA PRO A 375 -7.09 -1.45 21.42
C PRO A 375 -7.97 -1.58 20.17
N THR A 376 -7.45 -1.20 18.99
CA THR A 376 -8.17 -1.36 17.72
C THR A 376 -8.11 -2.80 17.24
N ALA A 377 -6.95 -3.46 17.36
CA ALA A 377 -6.80 -4.87 17.01
C ALA A 377 -7.73 -5.77 17.83
N ARG A 378 -7.75 -5.58 19.14
CA ARG A 378 -8.60 -6.34 20.06
C ARG A 378 -10.08 -6.12 19.76
N TRP A 379 -10.49 -4.86 19.61
CA TRP A 379 -11.89 -4.54 19.29
C TRP A 379 -12.37 -5.24 18.03
N ILE A 380 -11.61 -5.16 16.93
CA ILE A 380 -12.08 -5.76 15.68
C ILE A 380 -12.02 -7.28 15.72
N ALA A 381 -11.01 -7.88 16.37
CA ALA A 381 -10.93 -9.32 16.53
C ALA A 381 -12.13 -9.89 17.30
N GLU A 382 -12.55 -9.21 18.37
CA GLU A 382 -13.73 -9.55 19.15
C GLU A 382 -15.02 -9.35 18.33
N ALA A 383 -15.14 -8.21 17.62
CA ALA A 383 -16.33 -7.85 16.87
C ALA A 383 -16.63 -8.82 15.71
N ILE A 384 -15.60 -9.28 14.98
CA ILE A 384 -15.77 -10.23 13.87
C ILE A 384 -15.57 -11.69 14.28
N ALA A 385 -15.07 -11.96 15.50
CA ALA A 385 -14.71 -13.29 16.00
C ALA A 385 -13.78 -14.06 15.05
N LYS A 386 -12.80 -13.37 14.45
CA LYS A 386 -11.82 -13.94 13.51
C LYS A 386 -10.41 -13.43 13.83
N PRO A 387 -9.36 -14.17 13.43
CA PRO A 387 -7.99 -13.71 13.53
C PRO A 387 -7.78 -12.40 12.76
N VAL A 388 -7.13 -11.45 13.43
CA VAL A 388 -6.65 -10.19 12.84
C VAL A 388 -5.14 -10.25 12.77
N ILE A 389 -4.59 -10.11 11.58
CA ILE A 389 -3.17 -10.30 11.29
C ILE A 389 -2.61 -9.00 10.76
N ASP A 390 -1.65 -8.43 11.49
CA ASP A 390 -0.90 -7.28 11.00
C ASP A 390 0.16 -7.74 10.00
N ASN A 391 0.40 -6.93 8.97
CA ASN A 391 1.43 -7.17 7.96
C ASN A 391 2.37 -5.98 7.91
N TYR A 392 3.65 -6.25 7.87
CA TYR A 392 4.66 -5.22 7.62
C TYR A 392 5.34 -5.43 6.27
N TRP A 393 5.31 -4.40 5.44
CA TRP A 393 5.97 -4.33 4.15
C TRP A 393 6.03 -2.89 3.61
N GLN A 394 6.64 -2.72 2.47
CA GLN A 394 6.86 -1.43 1.83
C GLN A 394 6.48 -1.50 0.35
N THR A 395 6.28 -0.33 -0.27
CA THR A 395 6.10 -0.26 -1.72
C THR A 395 7.25 -0.94 -2.45
N GLU A 396 8.45 -0.79 -1.93
CA GLU A 396 9.69 -1.36 -2.45
C GLU A 396 9.70 -2.90 -2.44
N THR A 397 9.07 -3.54 -1.46
CA THR A 397 9.10 -5.00 -1.37
C THR A 397 7.96 -5.69 -2.12
N GLY A 398 6.84 -5.00 -2.36
CA GLY A 398 5.74 -5.51 -3.19
C GLY A 398 4.85 -6.57 -2.55
N TRP A 399 5.29 -7.18 -1.45
CA TRP A 399 4.59 -8.19 -0.66
C TRP A 399 5.15 -8.23 0.78
N PRO A 400 4.47 -8.85 1.77
CA PRO A 400 4.86 -8.79 3.17
C PRO A 400 6.28 -9.29 3.45
N ILE A 401 7.04 -8.48 4.19
CA ILE A 401 8.32 -8.86 4.82
C ILE A 401 8.04 -9.67 6.08
N LEU A 402 7.12 -9.17 6.90
CA LEU A 402 6.68 -9.80 8.14
C LEU A 402 5.17 -10.03 8.09
N SER A 403 4.74 -11.22 8.46
CA SER A 403 3.35 -11.62 8.59
C SER A 403 3.25 -12.93 9.38
N LEU A 404 2.08 -13.59 9.32
CA LEU A 404 1.92 -14.99 9.72
C LEU A 404 1.85 -15.87 8.49
N ALA A 405 2.66 -16.92 8.45
CA ALA A 405 2.71 -17.89 7.36
C ALA A 405 1.72 -19.05 7.59
N ASN A 406 0.45 -18.69 7.84
CA ASN A 406 -0.59 -19.65 8.24
C ASN A 406 -0.92 -20.70 7.18
N GLY A 407 -0.57 -20.47 5.92
CA GLY A 407 -0.67 -21.48 4.86
C GLY A 407 0.42 -22.55 4.92
N ILE A 408 1.50 -22.29 5.65
CA ILE A 408 2.59 -23.24 5.91
C ILE A 408 2.33 -23.96 7.24
N GLU A 409 2.16 -23.19 8.31
CA GLU A 409 1.95 -23.69 9.66
C GLU A 409 1.10 -22.67 10.44
N PRO A 410 0.05 -23.13 11.16
CA PRO A 410 -0.75 -22.23 11.99
C PRO A 410 0.11 -21.50 13.03
N GLN A 411 0.01 -20.18 13.06
CA GLN A 411 0.76 -19.31 13.96
C GLN A 411 -0.21 -18.42 14.77
N GLU A 412 0.17 -18.14 16.02
CA GLU A 412 -0.61 -17.26 16.89
C GLU A 412 -0.50 -15.80 16.43
N SER A 413 -1.62 -15.08 16.34
CA SER A 413 -1.62 -13.63 16.15
C SER A 413 -1.30 -12.92 17.47
N VAL A 414 -0.23 -12.12 17.49
CA VAL A 414 0.20 -11.35 18.67
C VAL A 414 -0.10 -9.88 18.41
N PHE A 415 -0.92 -9.26 19.24
CA PHE A 415 -1.26 -7.85 19.11
C PHE A 415 0.00 -6.96 19.18
N GLY A 416 0.08 -5.98 18.28
CA GLY A 416 1.24 -5.09 18.15
C GLY A 416 2.41 -5.66 17.35
N SER A 417 2.32 -6.94 16.95
CA SER A 417 3.35 -7.60 16.12
C SER A 417 2.81 -7.94 14.73
N PRO A 418 3.53 -7.62 13.64
CA PRO A 418 3.22 -8.14 12.32
C PRO A 418 3.66 -9.60 12.12
N GLY A 419 4.11 -10.29 13.17
CA GLY A 419 4.49 -11.69 13.10
C GLY A 419 5.98 -11.93 12.86
N VAL A 420 6.27 -12.87 11.98
CA VAL A 420 7.62 -13.42 11.70
C VAL A 420 8.06 -13.11 10.26
N ALA A 421 9.34 -13.31 9.96
CA ALA A 421 9.88 -13.08 8.62
C ALA A 421 9.27 -14.06 7.61
N MET A 422 8.81 -13.56 6.47
CA MET A 422 8.27 -14.43 5.41
C MET A 422 9.38 -15.18 4.67
N PRO A 423 9.11 -16.37 4.15
CA PRO A 423 10.11 -17.14 3.41
C PRO A 423 10.74 -16.33 2.28
N GLY A 424 12.07 -16.36 2.19
CA GLY A 424 12.87 -15.58 1.24
C GLY A 424 13.47 -14.31 1.81
N TYR A 425 12.89 -13.71 2.85
CA TYR A 425 13.44 -12.54 3.53
C TYR A 425 14.42 -12.94 4.64
N ASP A 426 15.71 -12.68 4.44
CA ASP A 426 16.76 -12.78 5.47
C ASP A 426 16.75 -11.51 6.33
N VAL A 427 15.78 -11.43 7.24
CA VAL A 427 15.55 -10.26 8.08
C VAL A 427 16.55 -10.24 9.24
N GLN A 428 17.25 -9.13 9.38
CA GLN A 428 18.20 -8.87 10.43
C GLN A 428 17.86 -7.58 11.18
N LEU A 429 18.17 -7.53 12.48
CA LEU A 429 18.22 -6.30 13.24
C LEU A 429 19.67 -5.86 13.34
N LEU A 430 19.98 -4.69 12.81
CA LEU A 430 21.33 -4.15 12.79
C LEU A 430 21.46 -2.96 13.74
N ASP A 431 22.59 -2.89 14.44
CA ASP A 431 22.97 -1.69 15.17
C ASP A 431 23.16 -0.54 14.16
N GLU A 432 22.52 0.57 14.40
CA GLU A 432 22.50 1.69 13.44
C GLU A 432 23.87 2.34 13.24
N LEU A 433 24.73 2.33 14.25
CA LEU A 433 26.06 2.96 14.22
C LEU A 433 27.13 2.03 13.68
N THR A 434 27.12 0.78 14.12
CA THR A 434 28.17 -0.20 13.79
C THR A 434 27.79 -1.12 12.63
N GLY A 435 26.49 -1.25 12.31
CA GLY A 435 25.98 -2.22 11.34
C GLY A 435 26.04 -3.69 11.83
N GLU A 436 26.43 -3.93 13.10
CA GLU A 436 26.53 -5.28 13.62
C GLU A 436 25.17 -5.90 13.94
N PRO A 437 24.98 -7.23 13.72
CA PRO A 437 23.73 -7.91 14.00
C PRO A 437 23.41 -7.94 15.50
N LEU A 438 22.18 -7.57 15.83
CA LEU A 438 21.61 -7.64 17.18
C LEU A 438 20.79 -8.93 17.29
N THR A 439 21.41 -10.00 17.81
CA THR A 439 20.78 -11.34 17.85
C THR A 439 19.99 -11.60 19.12
N ALA A 440 20.32 -10.91 20.23
CA ALA A 440 19.62 -11.10 21.51
C ALA A 440 18.18 -10.58 21.46
N PRO A 441 17.21 -11.31 21.99
CA PRO A 441 15.82 -10.86 22.10
C PRO A 441 15.70 -9.53 22.85
N GLY A 442 14.70 -8.73 22.49
CA GLY A 442 14.42 -7.43 23.11
C GLY A 442 15.37 -6.30 22.71
N ARG A 443 16.42 -6.57 21.94
CA ARG A 443 17.31 -5.52 21.42
C ARG A 443 16.63 -4.77 20.29
N LYS A 444 16.71 -3.44 20.35
CA LYS A 444 16.18 -2.53 19.31
C LYS A 444 17.27 -2.29 18.26
N GLY A 445 16.93 -2.41 16.99
CA GLY A 445 17.85 -2.16 15.87
C GLY A 445 17.11 -1.75 14.60
N VAL A 446 17.85 -1.36 13.59
CA VAL A 446 17.32 -1.09 12.26
C VAL A 446 16.95 -2.41 11.61
N LEU A 447 15.71 -2.53 11.16
CA LEU A 447 15.27 -3.69 10.39
C LEU A 447 15.89 -3.63 9.00
N ALA A 448 16.69 -4.62 8.68
CA ALA A 448 17.38 -4.74 7.40
C ALA A 448 17.14 -6.11 6.78
N ILE A 449 17.33 -6.21 5.47
CA ILE A 449 17.20 -7.48 4.75
C ILE A 449 18.55 -7.77 4.09
N GLN A 450 19.17 -8.88 4.46
CA GLN A 450 20.43 -9.31 3.85
C GLN A 450 20.21 -9.68 2.38
N ALA A 451 21.09 -9.21 1.50
CA ALA A 451 21.00 -9.53 0.07
C ALA A 451 21.15 -11.05 -0.20
N PRO A 452 20.52 -11.52 -1.27
CA PRO A 452 19.64 -10.84 -2.21
C PRO A 452 18.22 -10.62 -1.67
N LEU A 453 17.53 -9.56 -2.12
CA LEU A 453 16.09 -9.45 -1.89
C LEU A 453 15.36 -10.60 -2.59
N PRO A 454 14.27 -11.15 -2.02
CA PRO A 454 13.49 -12.20 -2.67
C PRO A 454 12.78 -11.70 -3.94
N PRO A 455 12.26 -12.61 -4.78
CA PRO A 455 11.48 -12.23 -5.97
C PRO A 455 10.30 -11.33 -5.59
N GLY A 456 9.88 -10.49 -6.53
CA GLY A 456 8.77 -9.57 -6.33
C GLY A 456 9.13 -8.28 -5.60
N CYS A 457 10.36 -8.09 -5.12
CA CYS A 457 10.87 -6.83 -4.63
C CYS A 457 11.26 -5.89 -5.79
N LEU A 458 11.52 -4.60 -5.47
CA LEU A 458 12.00 -3.66 -6.48
C LEU A 458 13.29 -4.16 -7.14
N GLN A 459 13.37 -4.01 -8.46
CA GLN A 459 14.62 -4.27 -9.20
C GLN A 459 15.58 -3.10 -9.06
N THR A 460 15.04 -1.89 -9.17
CA THR A 460 15.77 -0.62 -9.10
C THR A 460 14.79 0.54 -8.95
N VAL A 461 15.30 1.76 -8.85
CA VAL A 461 14.55 3.00 -9.04
C VAL A 461 14.54 3.33 -10.54
N TRP A 462 13.37 3.61 -11.08
CA TRP A 462 13.16 3.91 -12.50
C TRP A 462 14.14 4.95 -13.02
N GLY A 463 14.97 4.56 -13.97
CA GLY A 463 15.97 5.44 -14.60
C GLY A 463 17.11 5.93 -13.70
N ASP A 464 17.27 5.40 -12.47
CA ASP A 464 18.27 5.89 -11.50
C ASP A 464 18.82 4.79 -10.60
N ASP A 465 19.66 3.92 -11.17
CA ASP A 465 20.33 2.82 -10.47
C ASP A 465 21.26 3.33 -9.33
N GLU A 466 21.88 4.47 -9.52
CA GLU A 466 22.74 5.06 -8.46
C GLU A 466 21.91 5.47 -7.25
N ARG A 467 20.72 6.02 -7.48
CA ARG A 467 19.80 6.37 -6.39
C ARG A 467 19.31 5.12 -5.66
N PHE A 468 19.07 4.02 -6.36
CA PHE A 468 18.73 2.73 -5.76
C PHE A 468 19.82 2.27 -4.79
N VAL A 469 21.06 2.21 -5.25
CA VAL A 469 22.21 1.81 -4.42
C VAL A 469 22.40 2.76 -3.25
N ARG A 470 22.49 4.05 -3.52
CA ARG A 470 22.72 5.08 -2.50
C ARG A 470 21.61 5.11 -1.45
N THR A 471 20.35 4.94 -1.85
CA THR A 471 19.23 5.05 -0.93
C THR A 471 19.11 3.83 -0.03
N TYR A 472 19.23 2.63 -0.58
CA TYR A 472 18.81 1.43 0.15
C TYR A 472 19.97 0.54 0.62
N TRP A 473 21.18 0.67 0.04
CA TRP A 473 22.25 -0.29 0.21
C TRP A 473 23.55 0.28 0.79
N SER A 474 23.62 1.60 1.00
CA SER A 474 24.83 2.27 1.48
C SER A 474 24.84 2.55 2.99
N SER A 475 23.79 2.20 3.71
CA SER A 475 23.64 2.55 5.14
C SER A 475 24.55 1.75 6.06
N PHE A 476 24.95 0.54 5.68
CA PHE A 476 25.72 -0.38 6.53
C PHE A 476 27.06 -0.71 5.89
N PRO A 477 28.16 -0.03 6.26
CA PRO A 477 29.47 -0.26 5.67
C PRO A 477 29.93 -1.72 5.80
N GLY A 478 30.39 -2.31 4.69
CA GLY A 478 30.85 -3.70 4.65
C GLY A 478 29.74 -4.76 4.62
N ARG A 479 28.47 -4.35 4.61
CA ARG A 479 27.31 -5.26 4.51
C ARG A 479 26.45 -4.93 3.31
N MET A 480 26.08 -5.95 2.55
CA MET A 480 25.10 -5.85 1.48
C MET A 480 23.69 -6.11 2.06
N ALA A 481 23.15 -5.12 2.80
CA ALA A 481 21.88 -5.21 3.47
C ALA A 481 20.96 -4.05 3.05
N TYR A 482 19.75 -4.38 2.63
CA TYR A 482 18.69 -3.42 2.30
C TYR A 482 18.19 -2.76 3.57
N ASN A 483 18.25 -1.43 3.63
CA ASN A 483 17.73 -0.66 4.74
C ASN A 483 16.23 -0.36 4.55
N THR A 484 15.41 -0.84 5.47
CA THR A 484 13.96 -0.53 5.46
C THR A 484 13.64 0.85 6.01
N PHE A 485 14.59 1.50 6.70
CA PHE A 485 14.41 2.74 7.46
C PHE A 485 13.40 2.61 8.61
N ASP A 486 13.18 1.41 9.10
CA ASP A 486 12.30 1.16 10.24
C ASP A 486 13.08 0.54 11.39
N TRP A 487 12.76 0.98 12.60
CA TRP A 487 13.24 0.39 13.84
C TRP A 487 12.34 -0.75 14.25
N ALA A 488 12.96 -1.81 14.72
CA ALA A 488 12.25 -2.97 15.20
C ALA A 488 12.97 -3.64 16.37
N MET A 489 12.27 -4.50 17.07
CA MET A 489 12.82 -5.48 17.99
C MET A 489 12.23 -6.85 17.69
N ARG A 490 12.86 -7.91 18.21
CA ARG A 490 12.36 -9.29 18.11
C ARG A 490 12.27 -9.88 19.51
N ASP A 491 11.16 -10.54 19.82
CA ASP A 491 10.96 -11.24 21.10
C ASP A 491 11.64 -12.63 21.11
N GLU A 492 11.56 -13.33 22.24
CA GLU A 492 12.12 -14.67 22.44
C GLU A 492 11.48 -15.75 21.55
N ARG A 493 10.23 -15.53 21.10
CA ARG A 493 9.49 -16.41 20.20
C ARG A 493 9.80 -16.17 18.72
N GLY A 494 10.58 -15.10 18.41
CA GLY A 494 10.91 -14.72 17.07
C GLY A 494 9.96 -13.74 16.39
N TYR A 495 8.96 -13.23 17.13
CA TYR A 495 8.03 -12.21 16.63
C TYR A 495 8.68 -10.84 16.60
N TYR A 496 8.47 -10.11 15.51
CA TYR A 496 8.98 -8.76 15.33
C TYR A 496 7.95 -7.73 15.79
N PHE A 497 8.46 -6.59 16.27
CA PHE A 497 7.68 -5.42 16.65
C PHE A 497 8.28 -4.20 15.97
N ILE A 498 7.50 -3.51 15.15
CA ILE A 498 7.95 -2.29 14.46
C ILE A 498 7.77 -1.10 15.38
N LEU A 499 8.85 -0.41 15.67
CA LEU A 499 8.90 0.68 16.65
C LEU A 499 8.77 2.08 16.03
N GLY A 500 8.85 2.17 14.70
CA GLY A 500 8.74 3.42 13.93
C GLY A 500 9.88 3.60 12.93
N ARG A 501 9.89 4.75 12.26
CA ARG A 501 10.92 5.10 11.27
C ARG A 501 12.23 5.49 11.94
N THR A 502 13.37 5.18 11.31
CA THR A 502 14.69 5.62 11.78
C THR A 502 14.83 7.15 11.70
N ASP A 503 14.15 7.80 10.76
CA ASP A 503 14.08 9.24 10.60
C ASP A 503 13.02 9.93 11.49
N ASP A 504 12.16 9.16 12.15
CA ASP A 504 11.16 9.63 13.14
C ASP A 504 11.65 9.41 14.59
N VAL A 505 12.90 8.97 14.79
CA VAL A 505 13.50 8.82 16.14
C VAL A 505 13.84 10.19 16.71
N ILE A 506 13.47 10.40 17.97
CA ILE A 506 13.76 11.62 18.73
C ILE A 506 15.00 11.38 19.58
N ASN A 507 15.98 12.26 19.48
CA ASN A 507 17.20 12.18 20.26
C ASN A 507 17.12 13.16 21.45
N VAL A 508 16.63 12.67 22.59
CA VAL A 508 16.44 13.48 23.81
C VAL A 508 17.63 13.26 24.74
N ALA A 509 18.50 14.26 24.87
CA ALA A 509 19.68 14.21 25.77
C ALA A 509 20.54 12.94 25.59
N GLY A 510 20.72 12.48 24.34
CA GLY A 510 21.48 11.26 24.03
C GLY A 510 20.68 9.95 24.08
N HIS A 511 19.42 10.00 24.52
CA HIS A 511 18.52 8.85 24.49
C HIS A 511 17.69 8.86 23.20
N ARG A 512 17.71 7.74 22.48
CA ARG A 512 16.94 7.56 21.24
C ARG A 512 15.58 6.95 21.57
N LEU A 513 14.53 7.69 21.29
CA LEU A 513 13.14 7.32 21.54
C LEU A 513 12.38 7.24 20.23
N GLY A 514 11.69 6.13 20.00
CA GLY A 514 10.77 6.02 18.87
C GLY A 514 9.53 6.88 19.10
N THR A 515 9.12 7.66 18.11
CA THR A 515 7.86 8.41 18.19
C THR A 515 6.68 7.51 18.50
N ARG A 516 6.65 6.31 17.91
CA ARG A 516 5.61 5.32 18.12
C ARG A 516 5.52 4.83 19.56
N GLU A 517 6.65 4.61 20.22
CA GLU A 517 6.68 4.16 21.62
C GLU A 517 5.97 5.18 22.53
N ILE A 518 6.20 6.47 22.29
CA ILE A 518 5.52 7.53 23.04
C ILE A 518 4.04 7.62 22.62
N GLU A 519 3.74 7.49 21.32
CA GLU A 519 2.37 7.50 20.80
C GLU A 519 1.51 6.36 21.38
N GLU A 520 2.04 5.16 21.49
CA GLU A 520 1.33 4.00 22.06
C GLU A 520 1.01 4.24 23.55
N CYS A 521 1.97 4.80 24.30
CA CYS A 521 1.72 5.20 25.68
C CYS A 521 0.59 6.22 25.80
N ILE A 522 0.65 7.28 25.00
CA ILE A 522 -0.39 8.32 25.01
C ILE A 522 -1.74 7.76 24.56
N ALA A 523 -1.75 6.90 23.56
CA ALA A 523 -2.97 6.26 23.04
C ALA A 523 -3.63 5.32 24.06
N SER A 524 -2.90 4.80 25.04
CA SER A 524 -3.46 3.98 26.13
C SER A 524 -4.33 4.80 27.10
N HIS A 525 -4.22 6.14 27.10
CA HIS A 525 -5.07 6.99 27.91
C HIS A 525 -6.53 6.94 27.45
N PRO A 526 -7.53 6.72 28.35
CA PRO A 526 -8.92 6.46 27.98
C PRO A 526 -9.58 7.52 27.08
N ASN A 527 -9.21 8.79 27.24
CA ASN A 527 -9.79 9.92 26.48
C ASN A 527 -9.04 10.26 25.19
N VAL A 528 -7.96 9.54 24.84
CA VAL A 528 -7.21 9.77 23.59
C VAL A 528 -7.86 8.99 22.46
N ALA A 529 -8.19 9.67 21.36
CA ALA A 529 -8.68 9.07 20.14
C ALA A 529 -7.54 8.82 19.13
N GLU A 530 -6.67 9.82 18.96
CA GLU A 530 -5.52 9.78 18.06
C GLU A 530 -4.38 10.62 18.62
N VAL A 531 -3.15 10.28 18.27
CA VAL A 531 -1.95 11.01 18.68
C VAL A 531 -0.90 11.00 17.58
N ALA A 532 -0.17 12.11 17.48
CA ALA A 532 1.05 12.23 16.68
C ALA A 532 2.15 12.81 17.56
N VAL A 533 3.32 12.17 17.55
CA VAL A 533 4.52 12.66 18.24
C VAL A 533 5.58 12.97 17.20
N VAL A 534 6.24 14.14 17.37
CA VAL A 534 7.36 14.58 16.55
C VAL A 534 8.52 15.04 17.42
N GLY A 535 9.74 14.84 16.95
CA GLY A 535 10.92 15.43 17.55
C GLY A 535 11.10 16.86 17.04
N VAL A 536 11.28 17.82 17.95
CA VAL A 536 11.54 19.24 17.63
C VAL A 536 12.88 19.64 18.20
N ALA A 537 13.65 20.42 17.46
CA ALA A 537 14.95 20.89 17.90
C ALA A 537 14.87 21.65 19.24
N ASP A 538 15.77 21.32 20.17
CA ASP A 538 15.91 21.94 21.48
C ASP A 538 17.37 22.29 21.73
N ALA A 539 17.64 23.51 22.18
CA ALA A 539 18.99 24.03 22.36
C ALA A 539 19.81 23.28 23.45
N LEU A 540 19.13 22.68 24.45
CA LEU A 540 19.78 22.02 25.58
C LEU A 540 19.82 20.50 25.41
N LYS A 541 18.72 19.91 24.93
CA LYS A 541 18.54 18.44 24.86
C LYS A 541 18.78 17.87 23.47
N GLY A 542 19.14 18.70 22.48
CA GLY A 542 19.22 18.34 21.07
C GLY A 542 17.84 18.26 20.42
N GLN A 543 16.98 17.40 20.91
CA GLN A 543 15.55 17.34 20.52
C GLN A 543 14.68 17.12 21.75
N VAL A 544 13.41 17.50 21.62
CA VAL A 544 12.33 17.18 22.57
C VAL A 544 11.12 16.63 21.81
N ALA A 545 10.38 15.73 22.45
CA ALA A 545 9.12 15.26 21.92
C ALA A 545 8.03 16.31 22.08
N ARG A 546 7.23 16.53 21.04
CA ARG A 546 5.95 17.26 21.11
C ARG A 546 4.83 16.34 20.66
N ALA A 547 3.74 16.29 21.42
CA ALA A 547 2.58 15.45 21.11
C ALA A 547 1.38 16.31 20.68
N PHE A 548 0.72 15.90 19.61
CA PHE A 548 -0.55 16.46 19.14
C PHE A 548 -1.62 15.38 19.30
N VAL A 549 -2.66 15.70 20.08
CA VAL A 549 -3.64 14.72 20.55
C VAL A 549 -5.05 15.10 20.13
N VAL A 550 -5.78 14.15 19.56
CA VAL A 550 -7.24 14.25 19.35
C VAL A 550 -7.93 13.53 20.50
N LEU A 551 -8.77 14.23 21.24
CA LEU A 551 -9.54 13.65 22.33
C LEU A 551 -10.84 13.00 21.82
N LYS A 552 -11.28 11.93 22.50
CA LYS A 552 -12.61 11.31 22.28
C LYS A 552 -13.72 12.25 22.75
N ASP A 553 -13.52 12.84 23.92
CA ASP A 553 -14.40 13.83 24.52
C ASP A 553 -13.63 15.16 24.65
N ALA A 554 -13.77 16.01 23.65
CA ALA A 554 -13.11 17.32 23.61
C ALA A 554 -13.63 18.29 24.69
N SER A 555 -14.81 18.04 25.26
CA SER A 555 -15.39 18.90 26.33
C SER A 555 -14.53 18.90 27.59
N ARG A 556 -13.77 17.83 27.84
CA ARG A 556 -12.84 17.72 28.97
C ARG A 556 -11.63 18.65 28.87
N ALA A 557 -11.38 19.24 27.71
CA ALA A 557 -10.32 20.22 27.46
C ALA A 557 -10.87 21.53 26.88
N ALA A 558 -12.14 21.85 27.15
CA ALA A 558 -12.80 23.04 26.60
C ALA A 558 -12.31 24.34 27.21
N ASP A 559 -11.80 24.31 28.44
CA ASP A 559 -11.18 25.44 29.14
C ASP A 559 -9.72 25.15 29.52
N ALA A 560 -9.01 26.16 29.99
CA ALA A 560 -7.59 26.05 30.35
C ALA A 560 -7.33 25.04 31.47
N ASP A 561 -8.19 24.97 32.47
CA ASP A 561 -8.04 24.06 33.60
C ASP A 561 -8.31 22.60 33.20
N GLY A 562 -9.31 22.34 32.36
CA GLY A 562 -9.59 21.05 31.78
C GLY A 562 -8.46 20.57 30.88
N ALA A 563 -7.94 21.46 30.03
CA ALA A 563 -6.80 21.15 29.16
C ALA A 563 -5.56 20.79 30.01
N ALA A 564 -5.24 21.56 31.05
CA ALA A 564 -4.11 21.28 31.93
C ALA A 564 -4.25 19.94 32.66
N ARG A 565 -5.46 19.59 33.14
CA ARG A 565 -5.73 18.29 33.76
C ARG A 565 -5.50 17.14 32.76
N GLN A 566 -6.07 17.22 31.56
CA GLN A 566 -5.89 16.19 30.54
C GLN A 566 -4.42 16.02 30.11
N GLN A 567 -3.68 17.14 30.02
CA GLN A 567 -2.23 17.08 29.76
C GLN A 567 -1.49 16.36 30.89
N ALA A 568 -1.78 16.70 32.14
CA ALA A 568 -1.14 16.07 33.30
C ALA A 568 -1.42 14.55 33.37
N GLU A 569 -2.66 14.13 33.11
CA GLU A 569 -3.04 12.72 33.06
C GLU A 569 -2.30 11.95 31.96
N ILE A 570 -2.20 12.54 30.74
CA ILE A 570 -1.47 11.95 29.61
C ILE A 570 0.04 11.86 29.93
N LEU A 571 0.64 12.92 30.48
CA LEU A 571 2.04 12.91 30.87
C LEU A 571 2.34 11.88 31.96
N ALA A 572 1.44 11.73 32.96
CA ALA A 572 1.57 10.71 33.97
C ALA A 572 1.52 9.27 33.40
N THR A 573 0.72 9.05 32.34
CA THR A 573 0.69 7.76 31.62
C THR A 573 2.05 7.47 30.97
N VAL A 574 2.66 8.45 30.34
CA VAL A 574 4.00 8.30 29.73
C VAL A 574 5.07 8.06 30.80
N ASP A 575 5.03 8.80 31.91
CA ASP A 575 5.98 8.61 33.00
C ASP A 575 5.90 7.20 33.61
N ALA A 576 4.71 6.66 33.74
CA ALA A 576 4.50 5.32 34.29
C ALA A 576 5.02 4.21 33.38
N GLN A 577 4.98 4.39 32.07
CA GLN A 577 5.29 3.34 31.08
C GLN A 577 6.72 3.46 30.51
N ILE A 578 7.18 4.67 30.20
CA ILE A 578 8.51 4.93 29.59
C ILE A 578 9.45 5.63 30.60
N GLY A 579 8.90 6.41 31.53
CA GLY A 579 9.65 7.26 32.43
C GLY A 579 9.84 8.69 31.88
N ALA A 580 10.47 9.55 32.68
CA ALA A 580 10.62 10.98 32.40
C ALA A 580 11.37 11.29 31.08
N VAL A 581 12.18 10.35 30.59
CA VAL A 581 12.92 10.51 29.32
C VAL A 581 11.97 10.54 28.11
N GLY A 582 10.87 9.81 28.16
CA GLY A 582 9.86 9.78 27.09
C GLY A 582 8.80 10.87 27.18
N ARG A 583 8.82 11.68 28.26
CA ARG A 583 7.83 12.72 28.50
C ARG A 583 7.88 13.81 27.42
N PRO A 584 6.79 14.04 26.65
CA PRO A 584 6.74 15.16 25.73
C PRO A 584 6.92 16.50 26.44
N ALA A 585 7.67 17.40 25.83
CA ALA A 585 7.83 18.78 26.31
C ALA A 585 6.51 19.57 26.26
N ALA A 586 5.64 19.21 25.31
CA ALA A 586 4.31 19.79 25.20
C ALA A 586 3.32 18.74 24.65
N VAL A 587 2.08 18.79 25.16
CA VAL A 587 0.92 18.06 24.64
C VAL A 587 -0.10 19.08 24.16
N SER A 588 -0.41 19.12 22.87
CA SER A 588 -1.35 20.06 22.27
C SER A 588 -2.60 19.31 21.78
N PHE A 589 -3.80 19.83 22.11
CA PHE A 589 -5.05 19.26 21.63
C PHE A 589 -5.46 19.88 20.31
N VAL A 590 -5.78 19.01 19.34
CA VAL A 590 -6.23 19.35 17.99
C VAL A 590 -7.52 18.60 17.65
N THR A 591 -8.28 19.07 16.68
CA THR A 591 -9.53 18.40 16.25
C THR A 591 -9.27 17.29 15.25
N ALA A 592 -8.18 17.38 14.48
CA ALA A 592 -7.73 16.37 13.53
C ALA A 592 -6.21 16.41 13.38
N LEU A 593 -5.61 15.27 13.05
CA LEU A 593 -4.19 15.18 12.71
C LEU A 593 -3.97 15.31 11.20
N PRO A 594 -2.89 15.98 10.75
CA PRO A 594 -2.55 16.07 9.34
C PRO A 594 -2.22 14.67 8.78
N LYS A 595 -3.03 14.20 7.86
CA LYS A 595 -2.90 12.88 7.23
C LYS A 595 -2.96 13.00 5.71
N THR A 596 -2.38 12.04 5.04
CA THR A 596 -2.64 11.84 3.63
C THR A 596 -4.06 11.29 3.43
N ARG A 597 -4.58 11.38 2.22
CA ARG A 597 -5.87 10.77 1.85
C ARG A 597 -5.92 9.25 2.03
N SER A 598 -4.78 8.59 2.14
CA SER A 598 -4.68 7.18 2.51
C SER A 598 -4.65 6.93 4.03
N GLY A 599 -4.75 7.99 4.85
CA GLY A 599 -4.72 7.92 6.31
C GLY A 599 -3.32 8.00 6.93
N LYS A 600 -2.25 8.03 6.13
CA LYS A 600 -0.87 8.10 6.65
C LYS A 600 -0.60 9.47 7.26
N LEU A 601 -0.10 9.48 8.50
CA LEU A 601 0.28 10.67 9.23
C LEU A 601 1.45 11.41 8.57
N LEU A 602 1.32 12.73 8.41
CA LEU A 602 2.32 13.60 7.80
C LEU A 602 3.30 14.15 8.85
N ARG A 603 4.04 13.28 9.57
CA ARG A 603 4.94 13.69 10.67
C ARG A 603 5.97 14.73 10.25
N ARG A 604 6.56 14.60 9.06
CA ARG A 604 7.53 15.59 8.55
C ARG A 604 6.93 16.97 8.39
N ALA A 605 5.70 17.05 7.89
CA ALA A 605 5.01 18.33 7.78
C ALA A 605 4.68 18.91 9.16
N ILE A 606 4.25 18.07 10.11
CA ILE A 606 4.03 18.46 11.51
C ILE A 606 5.34 19.00 12.11
N GLN A 607 6.44 18.27 11.99
CA GLN A 607 7.75 18.69 12.51
C GLN A 607 8.22 19.99 11.87
N ALA A 608 8.10 20.12 10.54
CA ALA A 608 8.51 21.32 9.82
C ALA A 608 7.78 22.57 10.30
N VAL A 609 6.45 22.50 10.47
CA VAL A 609 5.68 23.66 10.98
C VAL A 609 6.00 23.96 12.44
N CYS A 610 6.33 22.95 13.26
CA CYS A 610 6.79 23.17 14.64
C CYS A 610 8.14 23.89 14.71
N GLU A 611 8.99 23.69 13.72
CA GLU A 611 10.33 24.30 13.60
C GLU A 611 10.33 25.55 12.73
N GLY A 612 9.17 26.04 12.28
CA GLY A 612 9.05 27.21 11.41
C GLY A 612 9.63 27.02 10.00
N ARG A 613 9.76 25.76 9.56
CA ARG A 613 10.27 25.38 8.22
C ARG A 613 9.13 25.14 7.24
N ASP A 614 9.45 25.16 5.95
CA ASP A 614 8.52 24.78 4.89
C ASP A 614 8.09 23.30 5.08
N PRO A 615 6.79 23.00 5.19
CA PRO A 615 6.27 21.63 5.32
C PRO A 615 6.49 20.76 4.08
N GLY A 616 6.92 21.32 2.95
CA GLY A 616 7.18 20.61 1.70
C GLY A 616 5.91 20.26 0.93
N ASP A 617 5.95 19.16 0.19
CA ASP A 617 4.83 18.72 -0.64
C ASP A 617 3.63 18.26 0.19
N LEU A 618 2.56 19.05 0.16
CA LEU A 618 1.28 18.80 0.84
C LEU A 618 0.18 18.30 -0.11
N THR A 619 0.50 17.97 -1.34
CA THR A 619 -0.49 17.57 -2.36
C THR A 619 -1.31 16.34 -1.98
N THR A 620 -0.80 15.51 -1.09
CA THR A 620 -1.47 14.31 -0.58
C THR A 620 -2.30 14.54 0.68
N ILE A 621 -2.25 15.74 1.27
CA ILE A 621 -2.97 16.01 2.51
C ILE A 621 -4.49 15.92 2.31
N GLU A 622 -5.17 15.25 3.24
CA GLU A 622 -6.62 15.10 3.19
C GLU A 622 -7.33 16.41 3.57
N ASP A 623 -6.91 17.02 4.67
CA ASP A 623 -7.45 18.27 5.19
C ASP A 623 -6.30 19.23 5.55
N PRO A 624 -6.06 20.28 4.75
CA PRO A 624 -5.06 21.29 5.05
C PRO A 624 -5.30 22.05 6.36
N THR A 625 -6.56 22.13 6.84
CA THR A 625 -6.89 22.84 8.08
C THR A 625 -6.30 22.14 9.30
N ALA A 626 -6.13 20.83 9.26
CA ALA A 626 -5.48 20.07 10.33
C ALA A 626 -4.01 20.49 10.54
N LEU A 627 -3.26 20.74 9.45
CA LEU A 627 -1.87 21.22 9.56
C LEU A 627 -1.82 22.66 10.07
N LYS A 628 -2.77 23.50 9.67
CA LYS A 628 -2.87 24.87 10.18
C LYS A 628 -3.13 24.90 11.68
N GLN A 629 -4.01 24.05 12.21
CA GLN A 629 -4.23 23.90 13.65
C GLN A 629 -2.95 23.50 14.40
N VAL A 630 -2.20 22.54 13.85
CA VAL A 630 -0.90 22.15 14.42
C VAL A 630 0.05 23.35 14.46
N GLN A 631 0.14 24.12 13.38
CA GLN A 631 0.99 25.33 13.32
C GLN A 631 0.59 26.37 14.37
N GLU A 632 -0.70 26.66 14.51
CA GLU A 632 -1.22 27.60 15.52
C GLU A 632 -0.87 27.15 16.94
N LYS A 633 -1.00 25.85 17.24
CA LYS A 633 -0.67 25.29 18.54
C LYS A 633 0.84 25.15 18.77
N ALA A 634 1.65 25.06 17.73
CA ALA A 634 3.10 24.99 17.82
C ALA A 634 3.73 26.37 18.19
N VAL A 635 3.13 27.47 17.74
CA VAL A 635 3.62 28.85 17.99
C VAL A 635 3.14 29.40 19.34
N GLY A 636 2.04 28.87 19.87
CA GLY A 636 1.40 29.36 21.11
C GLY A 636 1.75 28.56 22.38
N GLY A 637 2.73 27.65 22.35
CA GLY A 637 3.10 26.80 23.48
C GLY A 637 4.55 26.96 23.92
#